data_3a1e88b889134a5b42689d64974167ed
#
_entry.id   3a1e88b889134a5b42689d64974167ed
#
_cell.length_a   1.000
_cell.length_b   1.000
_cell.length_c   1.000
_cell.angle_alpha   90.00
_cell.angle_beta   90.00
_cell.angle_gamma   90.00
#
_symmetry.space_group_name_H-M   'P 1'
#
loop_
_entity.id
_entity.type
_entity.pdbx_description
1 polymer ?
#
loop_
_entity_poly.entity_id
_entity_poly.type
_entity_poly.pdbx_seq_one_letter_code
_entity_poly.pdbx_strand_id
1 'polypeptide(L)'
;MLEQLVRHFMDTKIANKQPFFKRLRNRAMNQLNLANKDAASSKCSSEDPSAKSVANFPESASSESITDSSENPNAEATFDLFLVESLKQKIAEEESFGQDLTDQSAAGQSLADKSLAEQNAIGEITVLDLTPRPTHIQGHVSVKIQSTTSETLRIRVLGSNFETVTDDYIFMGETDLEFSEYATDKATLVNASLFIPWNLEDIYVVAWNKDHPEHLTYKHLTRKDWESLVASMDDWLYKTAGNDPYYAQWFSEHRVSAFEAKRQRTIVFPSMPRFSIVVPLYKTPLTLFDEMAFSVSAQTYPNWECILVNSTPEDSALSKRITERTKNDSRFRIVTLEKNLGISLNTNAGLECAKGDFICFLDHDDTLEPDILFEYAKAINEHPNTDLIYCDEDKIDEAGAYCMPTFKTDFNLDLLRSCNYICHMLCIRKTLLDQLEPSTPEFDGAQDHNLTLKAVEKARHIHHVSRILYHWRMSSDSASGNGEAKPYATKAGILSVQNHLNRIGVKASVSQAEGTSFGYKVSYEVPADKPLVSILIPSKDHIDLLKRCIESIVDKSTYDNFEIIVIENNSTDPNTFDYYQTLETMPNTRVVRWPEQGFNFSAIVNFGRKHAQGDYLVLLNNDTAVITPDWIEHMLSNCARKEVGAVGCKLYYPDDTLQHAGCIVIEGVALSFRHLPREGTSYLGLVNTQRNVSAVAGACLMVSTTDYDAVGGLDEALSVEYNDIDFCLKLLEAGKLNVFLPDVELYHYESFSRGALDRGAHYQELCLFEHRWSSFIGKGDPYYNINLQPRLDKVMHWKF
;
A
#
# COMPACT_ATOMS: atom_id res chain seq x y z
N MET A 1 13.40 -33.05 -17.18
CA MET A 1 12.27 -33.07 -16.24
C MET A 1 11.65 -31.68 -16.13
N LEU A 2 12.44 -30.62 -15.91
CA LEU A 2 11.98 -29.22 -15.88
C LEU A 2 11.34 -28.79 -17.21
N GLU A 3 11.98 -29.16 -18.32
CA GLU A 3 11.51 -28.84 -19.67
C GLU A 3 10.17 -29.54 -20.02
N GLN A 4 9.93 -30.72 -19.47
CA GLN A 4 8.67 -31.44 -19.63
C GLN A 4 7.56 -30.87 -18.73
N LEU A 5 7.91 -30.39 -17.54
CA LEU A 5 6.99 -29.70 -16.62
C LEU A 5 6.58 -28.34 -17.19
N VAL A 6 7.53 -27.57 -17.72
CA VAL A 6 7.26 -26.28 -18.37
C VAL A 6 6.35 -26.46 -19.60
N ARG A 7 6.60 -27.47 -20.43
CA ARG A 7 5.75 -27.78 -21.58
C ARG A 7 4.36 -28.23 -21.17
N HIS A 8 4.24 -29.04 -20.11
CA HIS A 8 2.94 -29.49 -19.62
C HIS A 8 2.09 -28.36 -19.02
N PHE A 9 2.72 -27.42 -18.30
CA PHE A 9 2.05 -26.22 -17.77
C PHE A 9 1.62 -25.26 -18.90
N MET A 10 2.42 -25.14 -19.93
CA MET A 10 2.17 -24.26 -21.08
C MET A 10 1.02 -24.74 -21.99
N ASP A 11 0.67 -26.03 -21.93
CA ASP A 11 -0.43 -26.64 -22.72
C ASP A 11 -1.79 -26.62 -21.98
N THR A 12 -1.86 -26.13 -20.76
CA THR A 12 -3.13 -26.06 -20.02
C THR A 12 -4.03 -24.95 -20.55
N LYS A 13 -5.33 -25.20 -20.54
CA LYS A 13 -6.38 -24.25 -21.03
C LYS A 13 -6.41 -22.92 -20.27
N ILE A 14 -5.75 -22.84 -19.11
CA ILE A 14 -5.68 -21.66 -18.24
C ILE A 14 -4.66 -20.66 -18.79
N ALA A 15 -3.51 -21.14 -19.26
CA ALA A 15 -2.43 -20.30 -19.81
C ALA A 15 -2.83 -19.53 -21.09
N ASN A 16 -3.89 -19.93 -21.76
CA ASN A 16 -4.34 -19.33 -23.03
C ASN A 16 -5.45 -18.27 -22.88
N LYS A 17 -5.96 -18.03 -21.67
CA LYS A 17 -7.10 -17.11 -21.47
C LYS A 17 -6.76 -15.76 -20.86
N GLN A 18 -5.56 -15.59 -20.31
CA GLN A 18 -5.16 -14.29 -19.74
C GLN A 18 -3.99 -13.67 -20.51
N PRO A 19 -4.00 -12.37 -20.82
CA PRO A 19 -2.94 -11.68 -21.56
C PRO A 19 -1.56 -11.77 -20.91
N PHE A 20 -1.49 -11.84 -19.58
CA PHE A 20 -0.26 -11.99 -18.80
C PHE A 20 0.46 -13.32 -19.09
N PHE A 21 -0.25 -14.45 -19.01
CA PHE A 21 0.33 -15.76 -19.31
C PHE A 21 0.76 -15.90 -20.78
N LYS A 22 0.12 -15.17 -21.68
CA LYS A 22 0.51 -15.13 -23.10
C LYS A 22 1.83 -14.39 -23.29
N ARG A 23 2.12 -13.34 -22.50
CA ARG A 23 3.41 -12.61 -22.51
C ARG A 23 4.52 -13.43 -21.86
N LEU A 24 4.24 -14.06 -20.72
CA LEU A 24 5.18 -14.98 -20.06
C LEU A 24 5.57 -16.14 -20.97
N ARG A 25 4.59 -16.74 -21.66
CA ARG A 25 4.80 -17.79 -22.65
C ARG A 25 5.72 -17.33 -23.78
N ASN A 26 5.49 -16.14 -24.34
CA ASN A 26 6.30 -15.61 -25.43
C ASN A 26 7.73 -15.29 -24.98
N ARG A 27 7.91 -14.81 -23.73
CA ARG A 27 9.21 -14.51 -23.13
C ARG A 27 10.01 -15.78 -22.83
N ALA A 28 9.37 -16.79 -22.24
CA ALA A 28 9.99 -18.10 -21.98
C ALA A 28 10.37 -18.85 -23.26
N MET A 29 9.54 -18.76 -24.32
CA MET A 29 9.83 -19.36 -25.62
C MET A 29 11.00 -18.66 -26.33
N ASN A 30 11.13 -17.35 -26.19
CA ASN A 30 12.28 -16.62 -26.73
C ASN A 30 13.58 -16.98 -26.01
N GLN A 31 13.54 -17.13 -24.68
CA GLN A 31 14.74 -17.56 -23.91
C GLN A 31 15.15 -19.01 -24.19
N LEU A 32 14.19 -19.92 -24.35
CA LEU A 32 14.47 -21.31 -24.77
C LEU A 32 15.07 -21.37 -26.19
N ASN A 33 14.64 -20.50 -27.10
CA ASN A 33 15.21 -20.42 -28.44
C ASN A 33 16.63 -19.81 -28.46
N LEU A 34 16.93 -18.88 -27.55
CA LEU A 34 18.28 -18.33 -27.34
C LEU A 34 19.22 -19.38 -26.74
N ALA A 35 18.84 -20.08 -25.71
CA ALA A 35 19.63 -21.16 -25.12
C ALA A 35 19.93 -22.32 -26.10
N ASN A 36 19.00 -22.60 -27.02
CA ASN A 36 19.20 -23.59 -28.08
C ASN A 36 20.09 -23.06 -29.23
N LYS A 37 20.17 -21.76 -29.45
CA LYS A 37 21.11 -21.14 -30.40
C LYS A 37 22.55 -21.18 -29.86
N ASP A 38 22.74 -20.89 -28.59
CA ASP A 38 24.06 -20.94 -27.94
C ASP A 38 24.60 -22.37 -27.83
N ALA A 39 23.74 -23.36 -27.62
CA ALA A 39 24.11 -24.78 -27.64
C ALA A 39 24.45 -25.30 -29.06
N ALA A 40 23.97 -24.64 -30.11
CA ALA A 40 24.29 -24.98 -31.50
C ALA A 40 25.58 -24.29 -32.00
N SER A 41 25.98 -23.15 -31.41
CA SER A 41 27.21 -22.44 -31.79
C SER A 41 28.48 -22.98 -31.11
N SER A 42 28.37 -23.83 -30.09
CA SER A 42 29.52 -24.43 -29.38
C SER A 42 30.09 -25.71 -30.00
N LYS A 43 29.59 -26.13 -31.20
CA LYS A 43 30.06 -27.31 -31.92
C LYS A 43 30.51 -26.97 -33.33
N CYS A 44 31.48 -26.08 -33.49
CA CYS A 44 32.36 -26.15 -34.66
C CYS A 44 33.58 -25.23 -34.54
N SER A 45 34.70 -25.86 -34.72
CA SER A 45 36.02 -25.41 -35.25
C SER A 45 37.01 -24.70 -34.35
N SER A 46 38.01 -25.52 -34.02
CA SER A 46 39.44 -25.13 -33.94
C SER A 46 39.93 -24.66 -35.30
N GLU A 47 40.65 -23.55 -35.39
CA GLU A 47 41.95 -23.34 -36.09
C GLU A 47 42.29 -21.84 -36.09
N ASP A 48 43.57 -21.56 -35.95
CA ASP A 48 44.31 -20.36 -35.62
C ASP A 48 44.90 -19.68 -36.87
N PRO A 49 45.76 -18.69 -36.76
CA PRO A 49 45.46 -17.25 -36.90
C PRO A 49 46.22 -16.60 -38.09
N SER A 50 45.96 -15.36 -38.31
CA SER A 50 46.93 -14.31 -38.68
C SER A 50 46.44 -13.28 -39.71
N ALA A 51 46.92 -12.08 -39.46
CA ALA A 51 47.24 -10.98 -40.37
C ALA A 51 46.25 -9.81 -40.52
N LYS A 52 46.66 -8.73 -39.87
CA LYS A 52 46.88 -7.33 -40.32
C LYS A 52 46.10 -6.78 -41.53
N SER A 53 45.41 -5.64 -41.36
CA SER A 53 45.85 -4.30 -41.79
C SER A 53 44.67 -3.31 -41.82
N VAL A 54 44.83 -2.20 -41.19
CA VAL A 54 44.90 -0.80 -41.60
C VAL A 54 43.92 -0.33 -42.72
N ALA A 55 43.21 0.66 -42.37
CA ALA A 55 42.87 1.91 -43.07
C ALA A 55 41.50 2.08 -43.76
N ASN A 56 40.97 3.19 -43.40
CA ASN A 56 40.26 4.21 -44.20
C ASN A 56 38.75 4.30 -44.01
N PHE A 57 38.41 5.48 -43.44
CA PHE A 57 37.10 6.12 -43.60
C PHE A 57 36.78 6.41 -45.05
N PRO A 58 35.53 6.39 -45.44
CA PRO A 58 34.98 7.58 -46.09
C PRO A 58 33.62 8.03 -45.51
N GLU A 59 33.40 9.32 -45.65
CA GLU A 59 32.20 10.07 -45.38
C GLU A 59 30.99 9.59 -46.20
N SER A 60 29.79 9.96 -45.64
CA SER A 60 28.47 9.87 -46.24
C SER A 60 27.75 8.51 -46.16
N ALA A 61 26.86 8.41 -45.19
CA ALA A 61 25.75 7.46 -45.26
C ALA A 61 24.44 8.17 -44.90
N SER A 62 23.57 8.12 -45.86
CA SER A 62 22.17 8.47 -45.84
C SER A 62 21.40 7.78 -44.73
N SER A 63 20.37 8.49 -44.21
CA SER A 63 19.32 8.04 -43.34
C SER A 63 18.75 6.66 -43.70
N GLU A 64 19.08 5.64 -42.94
CA GLU A 64 18.33 4.39 -42.93
C GLU A 64 17.59 4.29 -41.58
N SER A 65 16.31 4.01 -41.66
CA SER A 65 15.38 3.82 -40.59
C SER A 65 15.91 2.85 -39.51
N ILE A 66 16.04 3.33 -38.30
CA ILE A 66 16.37 2.51 -37.13
C ILE A 66 15.11 1.72 -36.75
N THR A 67 15.08 0.47 -37.17
CA THR A 67 14.08 -0.50 -36.68
C THR A 67 14.48 -0.98 -35.29
N ASP A 68 13.49 -1.08 -34.44
CA ASP A 68 13.41 -1.62 -33.05
C ASP A 68 14.63 -2.47 -32.63
N SER A 69 15.53 -1.89 -31.81
CA SER A 69 16.76 -2.53 -31.37
C SER A 69 16.80 -2.75 -29.86
N SER A 70 15.79 -3.46 -29.30
CA SER A 70 15.75 -3.85 -27.88
C SER A 70 16.73 -4.97 -27.49
N GLU A 71 17.74 -5.30 -28.31
CA GLU A 71 18.64 -6.42 -28.06
C GLU A 71 20.16 -6.09 -28.07
N ASN A 72 20.54 -4.79 -28.12
CA ASN A 72 21.97 -4.47 -28.15
C ASN A 72 22.34 -3.44 -27.06
N PRO A 73 23.04 -3.85 -26.00
CA PRO A 73 23.41 -2.95 -24.88
C PRO A 73 24.32 -1.78 -25.33
N ASN A 74 25.02 -1.89 -26.46
CA ASN A 74 25.81 -0.79 -27.01
C ASN A 74 24.94 0.26 -27.72
N ALA A 75 23.78 -0.09 -28.23
CA ALA A 75 22.87 0.86 -28.88
C ALA A 75 22.12 1.70 -27.84
N GLU A 76 21.75 1.08 -26.73
CA GLU A 76 21.07 1.74 -25.58
C GLU A 76 22.01 2.77 -24.91
N ALA A 77 23.25 2.41 -24.63
CA ALA A 77 24.28 3.32 -24.10
C ALA A 77 24.57 4.50 -25.05
N THR A 78 24.51 4.30 -26.38
CA THR A 78 24.71 5.36 -27.36
C THR A 78 23.50 6.29 -27.41
N PHE A 79 22.30 5.76 -27.24
CA PHE A 79 21.06 6.53 -27.19
C PHE A 79 20.98 7.37 -25.91
N ASP A 80 21.35 6.82 -24.77
CA ASP A 80 21.41 7.54 -23.50
C ASP A 80 22.37 8.72 -23.55
N LEU A 81 23.52 8.54 -24.16
CA LEU A 81 24.49 9.61 -24.36
C LEU A 81 23.93 10.73 -25.27
N PHE A 82 23.23 10.36 -26.32
CA PHE A 82 22.59 11.30 -27.24
C PHE A 82 21.47 12.10 -26.55
N LEU A 83 20.61 11.45 -25.78
CA LEU A 83 19.53 12.10 -25.05
C LEU A 83 20.07 13.12 -24.03
N VAL A 84 21.09 12.73 -23.26
CA VAL A 84 21.74 13.59 -22.28
C VAL A 84 22.43 14.80 -22.93
N GLU A 85 23.14 14.62 -24.04
CA GLU A 85 23.79 15.73 -24.74
C GLU A 85 22.76 16.69 -25.37
N SER A 86 21.67 16.16 -25.96
CA SER A 86 20.57 16.97 -26.48
C SER A 86 19.87 17.79 -25.39
N LEU A 87 19.67 17.20 -24.20
CA LEU A 87 19.11 17.89 -23.05
C LEU A 87 20.04 19.02 -22.56
N LYS A 88 21.33 18.75 -22.41
CA LYS A 88 22.33 19.74 -22.01
C LYS A 88 22.40 20.93 -22.98
N GLN A 89 22.35 20.62 -24.28
CA GLN A 89 22.32 21.67 -25.28
C GLN A 89 21.08 22.54 -25.14
N LYS A 90 19.91 21.95 -24.96
CA LYS A 90 18.65 22.68 -24.79
C LYS A 90 18.64 23.54 -23.52
N ILE A 91 19.16 23.03 -22.41
CA ILE A 91 19.32 23.81 -21.18
C ILE A 91 20.23 25.03 -21.41
N ALA A 92 21.36 24.83 -22.07
CA ALA A 92 22.31 25.93 -22.37
C ALA A 92 21.71 26.99 -23.29
N GLU A 93 20.89 26.59 -24.26
CA GLU A 93 20.18 27.51 -25.15
C GLU A 93 19.15 28.36 -24.36
N GLU A 94 18.38 27.75 -23.47
CA GLU A 94 17.41 28.46 -22.64
C GLU A 94 18.07 29.40 -21.61
N GLU A 95 19.20 28.99 -21.00
CA GLU A 95 19.98 29.86 -20.09
C GLU A 95 20.60 31.06 -20.82
N SER A 96 21.07 30.88 -22.06
CA SER A 96 21.61 31.99 -22.86
C SER A 96 20.54 33.00 -23.26
N PHE A 97 19.32 32.52 -23.55
CA PHE A 97 18.17 33.40 -23.84
C PHE A 97 17.70 34.18 -22.61
N GLY A 98 17.79 33.57 -21.42
CA GLY A 98 17.45 34.22 -20.15
C GLY A 98 18.41 35.35 -19.75
N GLN A 99 19.70 35.25 -20.11
CA GLN A 99 20.69 36.31 -19.84
C GLN A 99 20.54 37.55 -20.76
N ASP A 100 20.12 37.33 -22.02
CA ASP A 100 19.85 38.45 -22.93
C ASP A 100 18.59 39.27 -22.56
N LEU A 101 17.63 38.68 -21.81
CA LEU A 101 16.42 39.36 -21.35
C LEU A 101 16.61 40.19 -20.08
N THR A 102 17.71 39.97 -19.31
CA THR A 102 18.00 40.75 -18.09
C THR A 102 18.70 42.08 -18.40
N ASP A 103 19.29 42.23 -19.59
CA ASP A 103 19.97 43.45 -20.01
C ASP A 103 19.09 44.45 -20.80
N GLN A 104 17.83 44.05 -21.11
CA GLN A 104 16.88 44.93 -21.79
C GLN A 104 15.63 45.16 -20.92
N SER A 105 15.74 45.99 -19.91
CA SER A 105 14.58 46.54 -19.22
C SER A 105 13.89 47.56 -20.09
N ALA A 106 12.60 47.37 -20.31
CA ALA A 106 11.65 48.30 -20.91
C ALA A 106 11.52 48.29 -22.44
N ALA A 107 10.77 47.35 -22.98
CA ALA A 107 9.74 47.63 -24.00
C ALA A 107 9.02 46.34 -24.43
N GLY A 108 7.74 46.22 -24.14
CA GLY A 108 6.82 45.54 -25.05
C GLY A 108 6.59 44.06 -24.86
N GLN A 109 5.57 43.68 -24.09
CA GLN A 109 4.73 42.53 -24.33
C GLN A 109 4.37 42.42 -25.81
N SER A 110 5.03 41.66 -26.60
CA SER A 110 4.61 41.29 -27.99
C SER A 110 5.58 40.41 -28.77
N LEU A 111 6.66 39.90 -28.19
CA LEU A 111 7.65 39.08 -28.95
C LEU A 111 7.66 37.59 -28.53
N ALA A 112 7.06 37.23 -27.42
CA ALA A 112 6.94 35.82 -27.02
C ALA A 112 5.93 35.05 -27.92
N ASP A 113 4.98 35.76 -28.55
CA ASP A 113 3.98 35.13 -29.43
C ASP A 113 4.42 34.93 -30.89
N LYS A 114 5.60 35.40 -31.27
CA LYS A 114 6.07 35.32 -32.66
C LYS A 114 7.20 34.35 -32.93
N SER A 115 7.95 33.93 -31.93
CA SER A 115 8.98 32.89 -32.14
C SER A 115 8.43 31.46 -32.12
N LEU A 116 7.23 31.27 -31.59
CA LEU A 116 6.49 29.98 -31.53
C LEU A 116 5.80 29.60 -32.85
N ALA A 117 5.75 30.52 -33.85
CA ALA A 117 4.97 30.30 -35.07
C ALA A 117 5.78 29.80 -36.28
N GLU A 118 7.11 29.69 -36.22
CA GLU A 118 7.95 29.37 -37.37
C GLU A 118 8.72 28.04 -37.32
N GLN A 119 8.53 27.21 -36.27
CA GLN A 119 9.04 25.81 -36.24
C GLN A 119 7.94 24.81 -36.63
N ASN A 120 7.30 25.03 -37.74
CA ASN A 120 6.23 24.16 -38.24
C ASN A 120 6.78 23.01 -39.05
N ALA A 121 6.81 21.80 -38.50
CA ALA A 121 6.49 20.55 -39.21
C ALA A 121 6.46 19.32 -38.28
N ILE A 122 6.94 19.42 -37.05
CA ILE A 122 6.93 18.29 -36.08
C ILE A 122 6.29 18.79 -34.80
N GLY A 123 5.33 18.05 -34.26
CA GLY A 123 4.46 18.52 -33.19
C GLY A 123 5.21 18.86 -31.87
N GLU A 124 4.72 19.89 -31.25
CA GLU A 124 5.25 20.40 -29.98
C GLU A 124 4.86 19.49 -28.81
N ILE A 125 5.81 19.17 -27.95
CA ILE A 125 5.62 18.42 -26.73
C ILE A 125 5.84 19.40 -25.57
N THR A 126 4.89 19.50 -24.65
CA THR A 126 5.00 20.36 -23.46
C THR A 126 4.63 19.57 -22.22
N VAL A 127 5.50 19.58 -21.21
CA VAL A 127 5.17 19.08 -19.87
C VAL A 127 4.33 20.15 -19.18
N LEU A 128 3.02 19.94 -19.07
CA LEU A 128 2.09 20.94 -18.57
C LEU A 128 2.04 21.00 -17.06
N ASP A 129 2.09 19.84 -16.39
CA ASP A 129 1.86 19.79 -14.95
C ASP A 129 2.50 18.53 -14.34
N LEU A 130 2.97 18.67 -13.11
CA LEU A 130 3.46 17.61 -12.26
C LEU A 130 2.63 17.66 -10.97
N THR A 131 1.70 16.75 -10.83
CA THR A 131 0.81 16.71 -9.68
C THR A 131 1.09 15.46 -8.85
N PRO A 132 1.41 15.58 -7.55
CA PRO A 132 1.48 14.43 -6.66
C PRO A 132 0.13 13.72 -6.66
N ARG A 133 0.14 12.40 -6.63
CA ARG A 133 -1.10 11.62 -6.51
C ARG A 133 -1.25 11.05 -5.12
N PRO A 134 -2.47 10.96 -4.57
CA PRO A 134 -2.74 10.30 -3.31
C PRO A 134 -2.62 8.81 -3.52
N THR A 135 -1.44 8.39 -3.78
CA THR A 135 -1.18 6.98 -3.86
C THR A 135 -0.54 6.57 -2.56
N HIS A 136 -0.97 5.44 -2.03
CA HIS A 136 -0.32 4.77 -0.92
C HIS A 136 1.07 4.27 -1.31
N ILE A 137 1.54 4.56 -2.53
CA ILE A 137 2.91 4.34 -2.97
C ILE A 137 3.60 5.69 -3.06
N GLN A 138 4.72 5.78 -2.40
CA GLN A 138 5.55 6.96 -2.27
C GLN A 138 6.12 7.38 -3.61
N GLY A 139 6.29 8.68 -3.79
CA GLY A 139 6.97 9.24 -4.94
C GLY A 139 6.19 9.18 -6.24
N HIS A 140 4.91 8.81 -6.22
CA HIS A 140 4.10 8.87 -7.43
C HIS A 140 3.72 10.28 -7.80
N VAL A 141 4.08 10.65 -9.01
CA VAL A 141 3.80 11.96 -9.60
C VAL A 141 3.04 11.74 -10.90
N SER A 142 1.94 12.46 -11.06
CA SER A 142 1.24 12.56 -12.34
C SER A 142 1.89 13.61 -13.22
N VAL A 143 2.27 13.23 -14.42
CA VAL A 143 2.82 14.13 -15.44
C VAL A 143 1.77 14.32 -16.51
N LYS A 144 1.37 15.57 -16.76
CA LYS A 144 0.53 15.92 -17.90
C LYS A 144 1.41 16.43 -19.03
N ILE A 145 1.31 15.82 -20.18
CA ILE A 145 2.06 16.18 -21.38
C ILE A 145 1.07 16.47 -22.48
N GLN A 146 1.22 17.62 -23.09
CA GLN A 146 0.48 17.98 -24.30
C GLN A 146 1.36 17.70 -25.51
N SER A 147 0.82 17.01 -26.50
CA SER A 147 1.49 16.75 -27.77
C SER A 147 0.57 17.10 -28.94
N THR A 148 1.10 17.73 -29.96
CA THR A 148 0.38 18.00 -31.19
C THR A 148 0.57 16.89 -32.23
N THR A 149 1.30 15.84 -31.92
CA THR A 149 1.49 14.66 -32.74
C THR A 149 0.68 13.47 -32.27
N SER A 150 0.29 12.59 -33.17
CA SER A 150 -0.32 11.27 -32.86
C SER A 150 0.72 10.17 -32.64
N GLU A 151 1.99 10.53 -32.46
CA GLU A 151 3.11 9.60 -32.37
C GLU A 151 3.39 9.22 -30.91
N THR A 152 4.05 8.10 -30.70
CA THR A 152 4.38 7.58 -29.37
C THR A 152 5.37 8.49 -28.64
N LEU A 153 4.97 9.00 -27.50
CA LEU A 153 5.84 9.77 -26.60
C LEU A 153 6.59 8.83 -25.64
N ARG A 154 7.81 9.24 -25.31
CA ARG A 154 8.61 8.61 -24.26
C ARG A 154 8.93 9.62 -23.17
N ILE A 155 8.98 9.13 -21.94
CA ILE A 155 9.31 9.93 -20.76
C ILE A 155 10.43 9.25 -19.99
N ARG A 156 11.39 10.05 -19.53
CA ARG A 156 12.45 9.59 -18.63
C ARG A 156 12.67 10.61 -17.53
N VAL A 157 13.04 10.13 -16.37
CA VAL A 157 13.51 10.97 -15.27
C VAL A 157 15.02 10.84 -15.15
N LEU A 158 15.69 11.98 -15.16
CA LEU A 158 17.14 12.07 -14.95
C LEU A 158 17.42 12.80 -13.64
N GLY A 159 18.44 12.37 -12.93
CA GLY A 159 18.92 13.05 -11.72
C GLY A 159 19.81 14.26 -12.04
N SER A 160 20.34 14.89 -11.02
CA SER A 160 21.18 16.09 -11.12
C SER A 160 22.44 15.92 -11.98
N ASN A 161 22.96 14.72 -12.08
CA ASN A 161 24.10 14.36 -12.94
C ASN A 161 23.69 13.86 -14.32
N PHE A 162 22.42 14.02 -14.70
CA PHE A 162 21.81 13.48 -15.92
C PHE A 162 21.86 11.96 -16.04
N GLU A 163 22.04 11.26 -14.95
CA GLU A 163 21.91 9.81 -14.88
C GLU A 163 20.43 9.40 -14.83
N THR A 164 20.07 8.30 -15.46
CA THR A 164 18.72 7.77 -15.36
C THR A 164 18.44 7.41 -13.90
N VAL A 165 17.37 7.97 -13.36
CA VAL A 165 16.93 7.64 -12.02
C VAL A 165 16.39 6.22 -12.03
N THR A 166 17.10 5.29 -11.39
CA THR A 166 16.70 3.90 -11.24
C THR A 166 16.45 3.59 -9.77
N ASP A 167 15.33 2.98 -9.47
CA ASP A 167 15.13 2.27 -8.21
C ASP A 167 15.24 0.77 -8.51
N ASP A 168 15.86 0.00 -7.63
CA ASP A 168 16.04 -1.44 -7.81
C ASP A 168 14.71 -2.22 -7.90
N TYR A 169 13.63 -1.62 -7.46
CA TYR A 169 12.29 -2.20 -7.45
C TYR A 169 11.32 -1.61 -8.46
N ILE A 170 11.68 -0.50 -9.08
CA ILE A 170 10.79 0.27 -9.93
C ILE A 170 11.53 0.59 -11.20
N PHE A 171 11.07 -0.02 -12.27
CA PHE A 171 11.54 0.32 -13.60
C PHE A 171 11.13 1.76 -13.93
N MET A 172 11.97 2.69 -13.52
CA MET A 172 11.95 4.03 -14.04
C MET A 172 12.84 4.05 -15.26
N GLY A 173 12.32 3.43 -16.26
CA GLY A 173 12.91 3.47 -17.57
C GLY A 173 12.07 4.33 -18.46
N GLU A 174 12.47 4.36 -19.67
CA GLU A 174 11.71 4.82 -20.79
C GLU A 174 10.33 4.16 -20.81
N THR A 175 9.26 4.95 -20.70
CA THR A 175 7.89 4.44 -20.72
C THR A 175 7.26 4.80 -22.05
N ASP A 176 6.91 3.78 -22.84
CA ASP A 176 6.09 3.98 -24.03
C ASP A 176 4.67 4.34 -23.58
N LEU A 177 4.23 5.52 -23.93
CA LEU A 177 2.88 5.98 -23.69
C LEU A 177 2.04 5.73 -24.93
N GLU A 178 1.05 4.85 -24.82
CA GLU A 178 -0.01 4.78 -25.82
C GLU A 178 -0.99 5.92 -25.59
N PHE A 179 -1.29 6.67 -26.63
CA PHE A 179 -2.25 7.78 -26.55
C PHE A 179 -3.64 7.28 -26.18
N SER A 180 -4.25 7.81 -25.12
CA SER A 180 -5.68 7.67 -24.93
C SER A 180 -6.41 8.75 -25.73
N GLU A 181 -7.48 8.36 -26.43
CA GLU A 181 -8.27 9.19 -27.34
C GLU A 181 -9.09 10.27 -26.60
N TYR A 182 -8.43 11.34 -26.13
CA TYR A 182 -9.10 12.60 -25.87
C TYR A 182 -8.50 13.69 -26.73
N ALA A 183 -8.79 13.62 -28.04
CA ALA A 183 -8.43 14.65 -28.96
C ALA A 183 -9.37 15.86 -28.79
N THR A 184 -8.85 16.97 -28.31
CA THR A 184 -9.34 18.28 -28.76
C THR A 184 -8.73 18.51 -30.14
N ASP A 185 -9.40 19.19 -31.03
CA ASP A 185 -9.11 19.30 -32.48
C ASP A 185 -7.65 19.62 -32.89
N LYS A 186 -6.72 19.78 -31.95
CA LYS A 186 -5.32 20.13 -32.23
C LYS A 186 -4.24 19.57 -31.32
N ALA A 187 -4.58 18.89 -30.21
CA ALA A 187 -3.56 18.38 -29.28
C ALA A 187 -4.04 17.14 -28.53
N THR A 188 -3.17 16.17 -28.36
CA THR A 188 -3.40 15.00 -27.53
C THR A 188 -2.84 15.24 -26.15
N LEU A 189 -3.66 15.06 -25.12
CA LEU A 189 -3.25 15.17 -23.73
C LEU A 189 -2.93 13.78 -23.19
N VAL A 190 -1.69 13.59 -22.76
CA VAL A 190 -1.22 12.34 -22.17
C VAL A 190 -1.03 12.54 -20.68
N ASN A 191 -1.59 11.64 -19.87
CA ASN A 191 -1.34 11.58 -18.45
C ASN A 191 -0.48 10.35 -18.16
N ALA A 192 0.71 10.58 -17.61
CA ALA A 192 1.59 9.52 -17.15
C ALA A 192 1.75 9.56 -15.64
N SER A 193 1.90 8.41 -15.01
CA SER A 193 2.35 8.32 -13.61
C SER A 193 3.79 7.86 -13.58
N LEU A 194 4.62 8.64 -12.91
CA LEU A 194 6.01 8.32 -12.70
C LEU A 194 6.26 8.11 -11.20
N PHE A 195 7.13 7.19 -10.89
CA PHE A 195 7.68 7.07 -9.54
C PHE A 195 9.01 7.80 -9.50
N ILE A 196 9.14 8.75 -8.58
CA ILE A 196 10.34 9.56 -8.41
C ILE A 196 10.77 9.44 -6.94
N PRO A 197 11.98 8.92 -6.64
CA PRO A 197 12.47 8.84 -5.27
C PRO A 197 12.53 10.21 -4.59
N TRP A 198 12.09 10.28 -3.34
CA TRP A 198 12.03 11.53 -2.58
C TRP A 198 13.39 12.12 -2.20
N ASN A 199 14.44 11.31 -2.25
CA ASN A 199 15.79 11.68 -1.83
C ASN A 199 16.63 12.36 -2.91
N LEU A 200 16.07 12.64 -4.08
CA LEU A 200 16.78 13.32 -5.15
C LEU A 200 16.82 14.82 -4.92
N GLU A 201 17.98 15.45 -5.19
CA GLU A 201 18.16 16.89 -5.02
C GLU A 201 17.51 17.67 -6.15
N ASP A 202 17.89 17.34 -7.39
CA ASP A 202 17.32 17.92 -8.60
C ASP A 202 16.97 16.82 -9.59
N ILE A 203 15.87 16.98 -10.32
CA ILE A 203 15.46 16.05 -11.34
C ILE A 203 15.03 16.76 -12.62
N TYR A 204 15.23 16.08 -13.75
CA TYR A 204 14.73 16.48 -15.06
C TYR A 204 13.74 15.43 -15.53
N VAL A 205 12.48 15.83 -15.71
CA VAL A 205 11.47 15.00 -16.38
C VAL A 205 11.55 15.32 -17.86
N VAL A 206 12.06 14.40 -18.65
CA VAL A 206 12.32 14.59 -20.09
C VAL A 206 11.29 13.80 -20.88
N ALA A 207 10.66 14.45 -21.86
CA ALA A 207 9.73 13.82 -22.77
C ALA A 207 10.17 14.05 -24.23
N TRP A 208 10.06 13.01 -25.05
CA TRP A 208 10.42 13.10 -26.47
C TRP A 208 9.56 12.17 -27.33
N ASN A 209 9.54 12.42 -28.62
CA ASN A 209 8.91 11.55 -29.59
C ASN A 209 9.83 10.34 -29.86
N LYS A 210 9.27 9.13 -29.84
CA LYS A 210 10.03 7.88 -30.05
C LYS A 210 10.83 7.87 -31.34
N ASP A 211 10.24 8.37 -32.40
CA ASP A 211 10.83 8.36 -33.75
C ASP A 211 11.69 9.60 -34.04
N HIS A 212 11.60 10.63 -33.21
CA HIS A 212 12.29 11.92 -33.34
C HIS A 212 12.86 12.38 -31.99
N PRO A 213 13.86 11.68 -31.45
CA PRO A 213 14.42 11.97 -30.11
C PRO A 213 15.16 13.32 -30.03
N GLU A 214 15.50 13.94 -31.18
CA GLU A 214 16.02 15.30 -31.26
C GLU A 214 14.98 16.35 -30.85
N HIS A 215 13.70 16.04 -30.90
CA HIS A 215 12.60 16.88 -30.44
C HIS A 215 12.18 16.51 -29.03
N LEU A 216 12.95 16.96 -28.04
CA LEU A 216 12.66 16.75 -26.63
C LEU A 216 12.19 18.04 -25.94
N THR A 217 11.40 17.85 -24.90
CA THR A 217 11.09 18.86 -23.89
C THR A 217 11.41 18.35 -22.51
N TYR A 218 11.58 19.24 -21.55
CA TYR A 218 11.87 18.84 -20.18
C TYR A 218 11.22 19.77 -19.17
N LYS A 219 11.05 19.24 -17.95
CA LYS A 219 10.70 20.02 -16.75
C LYS A 219 11.81 19.80 -15.72
N HIS A 220 12.49 20.86 -15.33
CA HIS A 220 13.44 20.83 -14.22
C HIS A 220 12.70 21.07 -12.92
N LEU A 221 12.90 20.22 -11.93
CA LEU A 221 12.42 20.35 -10.57
C LEU A 221 13.62 20.43 -9.63
N THR A 222 13.74 21.54 -8.97
CA THR A 222 14.75 21.73 -7.92
C THR A 222 14.33 21.00 -6.64
N ARG A 223 15.26 20.79 -5.71
CA ARG A 223 14.96 20.26 -4.37
C ARG A 223 13.79 21.00 -3.71
N LYS A 224 13.76 22.31 -3.83
CA LYS A 224 12.71 23.16 -3.26
C LYS A 224 11.33 22.91 -3.90
N ASP A 225 11.29 22.72 -5.21
CA ASP A 225 10.04 22.40 -5.92
C ASP A 225 9.55 21.04 -5.48
N TRP A 226 10.47 20.09 -5.32
CA TRP A 226 10.20 18.76 -4.87
C TRP A 226 9.69 18.72 -3.42
N GLU A 227 10.32 19.44 -2.51
CA GLU A 227 9.85 19.60 -1.12
C GLU A 227 8.46 20.25 -1.06
N SER A 228 8.19 21.21 -1.92
CA SER A 228 6.87 21.83 -2.03
C SER A 228 5.81 20.85 -2.54
N LEU A 229 6.18 20.02 -3.50
CA LEU A 229 5.34 18.93 -3.99
C LEU A 229 5.01 17.91 -2.89
N VAL A 230 6.01 17.51 -2.11
CA VAL A 230 5.86 16.59 -0.97
C VAL A 230 4.98 17.21 0.12
N ALA A 231 5.25 18.47 0.50
CA ALA A 231 4.45 19.17 1.51
C ALA A 231 2.99 19.39 1.06
N SER A 232 2.76 19.55 -0.25
CA SER A 232 1.41 19.66 -0.79
C SER A 232 0.67 18.33 -0.79
N MET A 233 1.36 17.23 -0.62
CA MET A 233 0.76 15.90 -0.61
C MET A 233 -0.15 15.66 0.59
N ASP A 234 0.22 16.16 1.77
CA ASP A 234 -0.64 16.10 2.96
C ASP A 234 -1.89 16.97 2.79
N ASP A 235 -1.72 18.16 2.27
CA ASP A 235 -2.86 19.05 1.91
C ASP A 235 -3.73 18.43 0.82
N TRP A 236 -3.13 17.73 -0.10
CA TRP A 236 -3.82 17.13 -1.23
C TRP A 236 -4.59 15.86 -0.83
N LEU A 237 -4.01 14.99 0.03
CA LEU A 237 -4.72 13.83 0.60
C LEU A 237 -5.99 14.22 1.37
N TYR A 238 -5.98 15.40 2.00
CA TYR A 238 -7.08 15.84 2.86
C TYR A 238 -7.95 16.96 2.26
N LYS A 239 -7.43 17.79 1.34
CA LYS A 239 -8.15 18.96 0.82
C LYS A 239 -8.56 18.84 -0.65
N THR A 240 -7.86 18.10 -1.46
CA THR A 240 -8.11 18.01 -2.91
C THR A 240 -8.72 16.69 -3.36
N ALA A 241 -8.80 15.69 -2.49
CA ALA A 241 -9.47 14.43 -2.78
C ALA A 241 -10.94 14.64 -3.21
N GLY A 242 -11.58 15.72 -2.74
CA GLY A 242 -12.92 16.13 -3.15
C GLY A 242 -13.07 16.49 -4.62
N ASN A 243 -11.98 16.88 -5.26
CA ASN A 243 -11.99 17.32 -6.65
C ASN A 243 -11.11 16.42 -7.55
N ASP A 244 -10.76 15.21 -7.11
CA ASP A 244 -10.05 14.28 -7.96
C ASP A 244 -10.99 13.80 -9.09
N PRO A 245 -10.81 14.28 -10.33
CA PRO A 245 -11.69 13.91 -11.45
C PRO A 245 -11.60 12.40 -11.75
N TYR A 246 -10.50 11.77 -11.38
CA TYR A 246 -10.33 10.33 -11.58
C TYR A 246 -11.17 9.51 -10.61
N TYR A 247 -11.34 9.97 -9.36
CA TYR A 247 -12.23 9.27 -8.44
C TYR A 247 -13.68 9.35 -8.91
N ALA A 248 -14.14 10.52 -9.32
CA ALA A 248 -15.50 10.69 -9.82
C ALA A 248 -15.77 9.79 -11.04
N GLN A 249 -14.82 9.71 -11.98
CA GLN A 249 -14.91 8.82 -13.12
C GLN A 249 -14.89 7.36 -12.67
N TRP A 250 -13.88 6.95 -11.90
CA TRP A 250 -13.76 5.59 -11.38
C TRP A 250 -15.03 5.16 -10.65
N PHE A 251 -15.57 6.01 -9.76
CA PHE A 251 -16.78 5.70 -9.01
C PHE A 251 -17.99 5.55 -9.94
N SER A 252 -18.13 6.42 -10.96
CA SER A 252 -19.22 6.31 -11.93
C SER A 252 -19.21 4.98 -12.71
N GLU A 253 -18.04 4.41 -12.94
CA GLU A 253 -17.85 3.13 -13.64
C GLU A 253 -18.00 1.91 -12.73
N HIS A 254 -17.74 2.06 -11.42
CA HIS A 254 -17.77 0.96 -10.45
C HIS A 254 -19.05 0.88 -9.61
N ARG A 255 -19.88 1.92 -9.63
CA ARG A 255 -21.20 1.85 -8.99
C ARG A 255 -22.17 1.03 -9.82
N VAL A 256 -23.22 0.54 -9.17
CA VAL A 256 -24.23 -0.28 -9.83
C VAL A 256 -24.92 0.49 -10.98
N SER A 257 -24.88 -0.06 -12.19
CA SER A 257 -25.60 0.51 -13.33
C SER A 257 -27.11 0.29 -13.20
N ALA A 258 -27.91 1.13 -13.88
CA ALA A 258 -29.38 0.97 -13.91
C ALA A 258 -29.81 -0.41 -14.44
N PHE A 259 -29.06 -0.95 -15.40
CA PHE A 259 -29.30 -2.28 -15.94
C PHE A 259 -29.05 -3.37 -14.88
N GLU A 260 -27.89 -3.31 -14.21
CA GLU A 260 -27.55 -4.27 -13.17
C GLU A 260 -28.49 -4.15 -11.97
N ALA A 261 -28.81 -2.93 -11.53
CA ALA A 261 -29.78 -2.71 -10.45
C ALA A 261 -31.17 -3.32 -10.76
N LYS A 262 -31.58 -3.25 -12.03
CA LYS A 262 -32.82 -3.92 -12.48
C LYS A 262 -32.69 -5.44 -12.43
N ARG A 263 -31.53 -5.99 -12.82
CA ARG A 263 -31.23 -7.42 -12.76
C ARG A 263 -31.20 -7.92 -11.31
N GLN A 264 -30.53 -7.19 -10.41
CA GLN A 264 -30.44 -7.53 -8.99
C GLN A 264 -31.82 -7.69 -8.32
N ARG A 265 -32.79 -6.83 -8.68
CA ARG A 265 -34.17 -6.93 -8.14
C ARG A 265 -34.89 -8.21 -8.51
N THR A 266 -34.42 -8.96 -9.50
CA THR A 266 -34.99 -10.25 -9.95
C THR A 266 -34.26 -11.46 -9.40
N ILE A 267 -33.11 -11.24 -8.77
CA ILE A 267 -32.29 -12.35 -8.21
C ILE A 267 -32.91 -12.81 -6.89
N VAL A 268 -33.08 -14.12 -6.76
CA VAL A 268 -33.49 -14.77 -5.53
C VAL A 268 -32.31 -15.62 -5.04
N PHE A 269 -31.78 -15.26 -3.90
CA PHE A 269 -30.71 -16.03 -3.26
C PHE A 269 -31.27 -17.31 -2.58
N PRO A 270 -30.47 -18.35 -2.39
CA PRO A 270 -30.86 -19.54 -1.60
C PRO A 270 -31.31 -19.17 -0.18
N SER A 271 -30.63 -18.19 0.45
CA SER A 271 -31.04 -17.56 1.69
C SER A 271 -31.38 -16.11 1.42
N MET A 272 -32.56 -15.69 1.91
CA MET A 272 -33.03 -14.31 1.78
C MET A 272 -33.06 -13.65 3.17
N PRO A 273 -31.86 -13.30 3.77
CA PRO A 273 -31.83 -12.71 5.10
C PRO A 273 -32.59 -11.39 5.12
N ARG A 274 -33.29 -11.12 6.22
CA ARG A 274 -33.93 -9.84 6.44
C ARG A 274 -32.97 -8.88 7.12
N PHE A 275 -32.83 -7.68 6.58
CA PHE A 275 -32.04 -6.61 7.17
C PHE A 275 -32.93 -5.63 7.95
N SER A 276 -32.52 -5.24 9.16
CA SER A 276 -33.09 -4.11 9.89
C SER A 276 -32.08 -2.97 9.86
N ILE A 277 -32.41 -1.86 9.23
CA ILE A 277 -31.61 -0.63 9.20
C ILE A 277 -32.09 0.24 10.35
N VAL A 278 -31.24 0.53 11.32
CA VAL A 278 -31.58 1.38 12.49
C VAL A 278 -31.00 2.76 12.26
N VAL A 279 -31.89 3.79 12.31
CA VAL A 279 -31.55 5.19 12.06
C VAL A 279 -31.99 6.06 13.22
N PRO A 280 -31.09 6.49 14.10
CA PRO A 280 -31.39 7.49 15.12
C PRO A 280 -31.54 8.87 14.48
N LEU A 281 -32.68 9.53 14.73
CA LEU A 281 -32.98 10.87 14.21
C LEU A 281 -32.92 11.89 15.36
N TYR A 282 -32.01 12.86 15.27
CA TYR A 282 -31.92 13.97 16.21
C TYR A 282 -31.69 15.27 15.48
N LYS A 283 -32.69 16.18 15.55
CA LYS A 283 -32.65 17.48 14.87
C LYS A 283 -32.32 17.40 13.38
N THR A 284 -32.76 16.32 12.74
CA THR A 284 -32.40 15.99 11.35
C THR A 284 -33.01 17.00 10.38
N PRO A 285 -32.19 17.67 9.53
CA PRO A 285 -32.72 18.52 8.47
C PRO A 285 -33.61 17.74 7.49
N LEU A 286 -34.72 18.31 7.06
CA LEU A 286 -35.68 17.59 6.21
C LEU A 286 -35.08 17.11 4.89
N THR A 287 -34.22 17.90 4.29
CA THR A 287 -33.50 17.52 3.05
C THR A 287 -32.64 16.29 3.24
N LEU A 288 -31.86 16.26 4.31
CA LEU A 288 -30.98 15.10 4.62
C LEU A 288 -31.82 13.86 4.95
N PHE A 289 -32.90 14.02 5.72
CA PHE A 289 -33.83 12.92 5.97
C PHE A 289 -34.41 12.37 4.66
N ASP A 290 -34.79 13.22 3.72
CA ASP A 290 -35.37 12.79 2.44
C ASP A 290 -34.31 12.03 1.59
N GLU A 291 -33.08 12.52 1.53
CA GLU A 291 -31.97 11.88 0.80
C GLU A 291 -31.64 10.51 1.41
N MET A 292 -31.46 10.42 2.73
CA MET A 292 -31.26 9.18 3.46
C MET A 292 -32.40 8.19 3.20
N ALA A 293 -33.66 8.61 3.40
CA ALA A 293 -34.82 7.74 3.21
C ALA A 293 -35.01 7.31 1.76
N PHE A 294 -34.63 8.16 0.78
CA PHE A 294 -34.63 7.81 -0.62
C PHE A 294 -33.56 6.72 -0.90
N SER A 295 -32.35 6.85 -0.40
CA SER A 295 -31.28 5.88 -0.59
C SER A 295 -31.64 4.49 -0.04
N VAL A 296 -32.31 4.44 1.11
CA VAL A 296 -32.86 3.19 1.69
C VAL A 296 -33.97 2.62 0.82
N SER A 297 -34.89 3.45 0.29
CA SER A 297 -35.97 2.99 -0.57
C SER A 297 -35.49 2.48 -1.93
N ALA A 298 -34.36 3.00 -2.40
CA ALA A 298 -33.77 2.65 -3.70
C ALA A 298 -33.11 1.25 -3.71
N GLN A 299 -32.97 0.60 -2.55
CA GLN A 299 -32.30 -0.69 -2.43
C GLN A 299 -32.81 -1.73 -3.42
N THR A 300 -31.87 -2.38 -4.08
CA THR A 300 -32.17 -3.43 -5.07
C THR A 300 -32.61 -4.73 -4.41
N TYR A 301 -32.16 -4.99 -3.18
CA TYR A 301 -32.57 -6.13 -2.37
C TYR A 301 -33.88 -5.82 -1.64
N PRO A 302 -34.92 -6.68 -1.72
CA PRO A 302 -36.27 -6.33 -1.26
C PRO A 302 -36.53 -6.57 0.23
N ASN A 303 -35.80 -7.49 0.88
CA ASN A 303 -36.13 -8.00 2.21
C ASN A 303 -35.46 -7.19 3.34
N TRP A 304 -35.98 -6.01 3.60
CA TRP A 304 -35.49 -5.12 4.66
C TRP A 304 -36.62 -4.39 5.39
N GLU A 305 -36.30 -3.88 6.55
CA GLU A 305 -37.06 -2.85 7.27
C GLU A 305 -36.13 -1.73 7.70
N CYS A 306 -36.62 -0.51 7.80
CA CYS A 306 -35.92 0.65 8.33
C CYS A 306 -36.64 1.17 9.58
N ILE A 307 -35.90 1.29 10.67
CA ILE A 307 -36.42 1.71 11.99
C ILE A 307 -35.93 3.12 12.25
N LEU A 308 -36.83 4.08 12.10
CA LEU A 308 -36.61 5.50 12.33
C LEU A 308 -36.84 5.81 13.81
N VAL A 309 -35.83 6.11 14.57
CA VAL A 309 -35.90 6.43 15.98
C VAL A 309 -35.96 7.95 16.15
N ASN A 310 -37.17 8.50 16.21
CA ASN A 310 -37.36 9.95 16.41
C ASN A 310 -37.13 10.36 17.86
N SER A 311 -36.04 11.03 18.13
CA SER A 311 -35.65 11.56 19.44
C SER A 311 -35.92 13.05 19.62
N THR A 312 -36.60 13.70 18.63
CA THR A 312 -37.04 15.11 18.64
C THR A 312 -38.52 15.21 18.30
N PRO A 313 -39.39 14.63 19.14
CA PRO A 313 -40.85 14.61 18.87
C PRO A 313 -41.48 16.01 18.83
N GLU A 314 -40.83 17.01 19.44
CA GLU A 314 -41.21 18.41 19.41
C GLU A 314 -41.02 19.07 18.03
N ASP A 315 -40.15 18.51 17.15
CA ASP A 315 -40.06 18.96 15.76
C ASP A 315 -41.24 18.41 14.95
N SER A 316 -42.27 19.23 14.84
CA SER A 316 -43.50 18.88 14.14
C SER A 316 -43.31 18.68 12.65
N ALA A 317 -42.35 19.38 12.02
CA ALA A 317 -42.07 19.26 10.59
C ALA A 317 -41.40 17.92 10.28
N LEU A 318 -40.40 17.56 11.06
CA LEU A 318 -39.74 16.25 10.95
C LEU A 318 -40.69 15.11 11.26
N SER A 319 -41.47 15.21 12.35
CA SER A 319 -42.46 14.20 12.77
C SER A 319 -43.53 13.97 11.71
N LYS A 320 -43.99 15.04 11.05
CA LYS A 320 -44.90 14.95 9.90
C LYS A 320 -44.26 14.24 8.71
N ARG A 321 -43.04 14.61 8.35
CA ARG A 321 -42.30 14.00 7.22
C ARG A 321 -42.03 12.50 7.46
N ILE A 322 -41.65 12.09 8.65
CA ILE A 322 -41.49 10.69 9.04
C ILE A 322 -42.83 9.95 8.91
N THR A 323 -43.93 10.54 9.42
CA THR A 323 -45.25 9.93 9.32
C THR A 323 -45.71 9.73 7.86
N GLU A 324 -45.47 10.70 7.01
CA GLU A 324 -45.76 10.60 5.58
C GLU A 324 -44.95 9.46 4.93
N ARG A 325 -43.66 9.35 5.28
CA ARG A 325 -42.79 8.31 4.76
C ARG A 325 -43.24 6.91 5.17
N THR A 326 -43.48 6.68 6.45
CA THR A 326 -43.93 5.40 7.00
C THR A 326 -45.33 4.98 6.51
N LYS A 327 -46.19 5.94 6.18
CA LYS A 327 -47.49 5.68 5.60
C LYS A 327 -47.41 5.18 4.16
N ASN A 328 -46.45 5.67 3.40
CA ASN A 328 -46.30 5.36 1.98
C ASN A 328 -45.47 4.07 1.71
N ASP A 329 -44.63 3.67 2.66
CA ASP A 329 -43.85 2.44 2.57
C ASP A 329 -43.82 1.73 3.93
N SER A 330 -44.52 0.63 4.04
CA SER A 330 -44.70 -0.15 5.26
C SER A 330 -43.40 -0.81 5.79
N ARG A 331 -42.33 -0.76 5.01
CA ARG A 331 -41.01 -1.24 5.44
C ARG A 331 -40.36 -0.22 6.39
N PHE A 332 -40.75 1.04 6.34
CA PHE A 332 -40.35 2.05 7.34
C PHE A 332 -41.21 1.91 8.59
N ARG A 333 -40.57 1.90 9.72
CA ARG A 333 -41.18 1.85 11.04
C ARG A 333 -40.68 3.02 11.87
N ILE A 334 -41.53 3.54 12.75
CA ILE A 334 -41.19 4.64 13.65
C ILE A 334 -41.15 4.15 15.12
N VAL A 335 -40.13 4.59 15.81
CA VAL A 335 -40.02 4.56 17.28
C VAL A 335 -39.89 6.01 17.71
N THR A 336 -40.85 6.53 18.48
CA THR A 336 -40.82 7.91 18.97
C THR A 336 -40.43 7.90 20.44
N LEU A 337 -39.36 8.58 20.79
CA LEU A 337 -38.91 8.76 22.17
C LEU A 337 -39.51 10.03 22.74
N GLU A 338 -39.69 10.08 24.04
CA GLU A 338 -40.19 11.28 24.72
C GLU A 338 -39.20 12.46 24.65
N LYS A 339 -37.88 12.13 24.58
CA LYS A 339 -36.77 13.09 24.47
C LYS A 339 -35.52 12.40 23.94
N ASN A 340 -34.54 13.18 23.51
CA ASN A 340 -33.22 12.69 23.16
C ASN A 340 -32.52 12.07 24.41
N LEU A 341 -32.07 10.80 24.28
CA LEU A 341 -31.38 10.06 25.33
C LEU A 341 -29.85 9.92 25.04
N GLY A 342 -29.33 10.50 23.95
CA GLY A 342 -27.99 10.28 23.42
C GLY A 342 -27.96 9.19 22.36
N ILE A 343 -26.91 9.17 21.54
CA ILE A 343 -26.82 8.29 20.38
C ILE A 343 -26.91 6.81 20.75
N SER A 344 -26.21 6.38 21.81
CA SER A 344 -26.21 4.99 22.29
C SER A 344 -27.61 4.51 22.66
N LEU A 345 -28.33 5.26 23.49
CA LEU A 345 -29.66 4.86 23.98
C LEU A 345 -30.75 5.01 22.90
N ASN A 346 -30.63 6.00 22.02
CA ASN A 346 -31.53 6.12 20.88
C ASN A 346 -31.37 4.91 19.95
N THR A 347 -30.14 4.49 19.67
CA THR A 347 -29.85 3.29 18.85
C THR A 347 -30.41 2.03 19.54
N ASN A 348 -30.23 1.86 20.85
CA ASN A 348 -30.75 0.70 21.59
C ASN A 348 -32.28 0.60 21.47
N ALA A 349 -33.00 1.72 21.56
CA ALA A 349 -34.46 1.73 21.38
C ALA A 349 -34.90 1.24 19.98
N GLY A 350 -34.12 1.52 18.97
CA GLY A 350 -34.29 0.97 17.61
C GLY A 350 -34.02 -0.53 17.56
N LEU A 351 -32.94 -0.98 18.20
CA LEU A 351 -32.54 -2.38 18.26
C LEU A 351 -33.61 -3.28 18.91
N GLU A 352 -34.28 -2.83 19.96
CA GLU A 352 -35.37 -3.54 20.60
C GLU A 352 -36.55 -3.83 19.65
N CYS A 353 -36.73 -2.99 18.63
CA CYS A 353 -37.77 -3.12 17.64
C CYS A 353 -37.35 -3.89 16.39
N ALA A 354 -36.06 -4.17 16.22
CA ALA A 354 -35.49 -4.81 15.03
C ALA A 354 -35.85 -6.30 14.95
N LYS A 355 -36.33 -6.73 13.75
CA LYS A 355 -36.80 -8.11 13.50
C LYS A 355 -35.98 -8.80 12.40
N GLY A 356 -35.00 -8.12 11.83
CA GLY A 356 -34.14 -8.66 10.78
C GLY A 356 -33.17 -9.71 11.32
N ASP A 357 -32.69 -10.57 10.44
CA ASP A 357 -31.64 -11.52 10.73
C ASP A 357 -30.28 -10.83 10.90
N PHE A 358 -30.14 -9.67 10.27
CA PHE A 358 -28.97 -8.80 10.34
C PHE A 358 -29.38 -7.37 10.63
N ILE A 359 -28.58 -6.69 11.42
CA ILE A 359 -28.83 -5.30 11.85
C ILE A 359 -27.74 -4.42 11.23
N CYS A 360 -28.18 -3.37 10.53
CA CYS A 360 -27.34 -2.37 9.91
C CYS A 360 -27.51 -1.03 10.61
N PHE A 361 -26.44 -0.26 10.74
CA PHE A 361 -26.42 1.04 11.39
C PHE A 361 -26.20 2.13 10.35
N LEU A 362 -27.12 3.09 10.29
CA LEU A 362 -27.10 4.20 9.32
C LEU A 362 -27.33 5.52 10.05
N ASP A 363 -26.47 6.49 9.81
CA ASP A 363 -26.64 7.84 10.32
C ASP A 363 -27.69 8.62 9.51
N HIS A 364 -28.31 9.58 10.15
CA HIS A 364 -29.53 10.26 9.61
C HIS A 364 -29.24 11.26 8.49
N ASP A 365 -27.99 11.60 8.27
CA ASP A 365 -27.49 12.56 7.27
C ASP A 365 -26.71 11.90 6.13
N ASP A 366 -26.51 10.58 6.22
CA ASP A 366 -25.74 9.79 5.25
C ASP A 366 -26.60 9.11 4.21
N THR A 367 -25.98 8.55 3.18
CA THR A 367 -26.68 7.84 2.11
C THR A 367 -26.01 6.52 1.74
N LEU A 368 -26.80 5.63 1.13
CA LEU A 368 -26.37 4.29 0.72
C LEU A 368 -26.40 4.15 -0.80
N GLU A 369 -25.45 3.38 -1.36
CA GLU A 369 -25.58 2.89 -2.73
C GLU A 369 -26.76 1.92 -2.85
N PRO A 370 -27.46 1.90 -4.00
CA PRO A 370 -28.68 1.10 -4.16
C PRO A 370 -28.50 -0.40 -3.97
N ASP A 371 -27.29 -0.91 -4.05
CA ASP A 371 -27.01 -2.34 -4.02
C ASP A 371 -26.28 -2.82 -2.75
N ILE A 372 -26.11 -1.99 -1.74
CA ILE A 372 -25.40 -2.41 -0.52
C ILE A 372 -26.05 -3.63 0.15
N LEU A 373 -27.36 -3.66 0.29
CA LEU A 373 -28.06 -4.82 0.89
C LEU A 373 -28.01 -6.05 -0.01
N PHE A 374 -27.94 -5.88 -1.33
CA PHE A 374 -27.78 -6.97 -2.27
C PHE A 374 -26.39 -7.60 -2.12
N GLU A 375 -25.34 -6.79 -2.09
CA GLU A 375 -23.96 -7.28 -1.91
C GLU A 375 -23.77 -7.94 -0.52
N TYR A 376 -24.42 -7.42 0.52
CA TYR A 376 -24.40 -8.06 1.83
C TYR A 376 -25.15 -9.39 1.83
N ALA A 377 -26.31 -9.47 1.17
CA ALA A 377 -27.03 -10.74 1.02
C ALA A 377 -26.25 -11.77 0.21
N LYS A 378 -25.54 -11.32 -0.82
CA LYS A 378 -24.63 -12.15 -1.62
C LYS A 378 -23.49 -12.69 -0.75
N ALA A 379 -22.79 -11.83 -0.01
CA ALA A 379 -21.72 -12.21 0.90
C ALA A 379 -22.19 -13.25 1.96
N ILE A 380 -23.39 -13.10 2.50
CA ILE A 380 -23.97 -14.05 3.46
C ILE A 380 -24.24 -15.41 2.80
N ASN A 381 -24.64 -15.44 1.53
CA ASN A 381 -24.88 -16.69 0.82
C ASN A 381 -23.57 -17.38 0.42
N GLU A 382 -22.53 -16.63 0.09
CA GLU A 382 -21.18 -17.14 -0.19
C GLU A 382 -20.50 -17.63 1.09
N HIS A 383 -20.72 -16.95 2.21
CA HIS A 383 -20.14 -17.24 3.53
C HIS A 383 -21.23 -17.33 4.62
N PRO A 384 -21.98 -18.45 4.74
CA PRO A 384 -23.14 -18.55 5.65
C PRO A 384 -22.82 -18.33 7.14
N ASN A 385 -21.55 -18.50 7.53
CA ASN A 385 -21.08 -18.27 8.91
C ASN A 385 -20.74 -16.80 9.19
N THR A 386 -20.93 -15.90 8.24
CA THR A 386 -20.65 -14.47 8.43
C THR A 386 -21.53 -13.88 9.52
N ASP A 387 -20.93 -13.28 10.53
CA ASP A 387 -21.60 -12.65 11.65
C ASP A 387 -21.47 -11.13 11.63
N LEU A 388 -20.43 -10.59 10.96
CA LEU A 388 -20.18 -9.18 10.81
C LEU A 388 -19.78 -8.87 9.35
N ILE A 389 -20.36 -7.81 8.79
CA ILE A 389 -20.07 -7.33 7.44
C ILE A 389 -19.84 -5.83 7.48
N TYR A 390 -18.89 -5.36 6.69
CA TYR A 390 -18.66 -3.94 6.43
C TYR A 390 -18.23 -3.72 4.98
N CYS A 391 -18.26 -2.47 4.52
CA CYS A 391 -17.86 -2.09 3.17
C CYS A 391 -16.92 -0.89 3.16
N ASP A 392 -16.40 -0.56 1.97
CA ASP A 392 -15.70 0.69 1.74
C ASP A 392 -16.68 1.86 1.76
N GLU A 393 -16.15 3.05 2.04
CA GLU A 393 -16.94 4.28 2.11
C GLU A 393 -16.23 5.43 1.41
N ASP A 394 -16.99 6.45 1.07
CA ASP A 394 -16.46 7.75 0.68
C ASP A 394 -17.19 8.86 1.42
N LYS A 395 -16.96 10.09 1.04
CA LYS A 395 -17.63 11.25 1.63
C LYS A 395 -18.45 12.00 0.58
N ILE A 396 -19.49 12.68 1.06
CA ILE A 396 -20.25 13.67 0.29
C ILE A 396 -19.87 15.05 0.80
N ASP A 397 -19.34 15.91 -0.06
CA ASP A 397 -19.02 17.29 0.27
C ASP A 397 -20.28 18.21 0.35
N GLU A 398 -20.07 19.47 0.71
CA GLU A 398 -21.16 20.45 0.82
C GLU A 398 -21.85 20.74 -0.54
N ALA A 399 -21.19 20.46 -1.66
CA ALA A 399 -21.74 20.59 -3.01
C ALA A 399 -22.50 19.33 -3.47
N GLY A 400 -22.48 18.26 -2.67
CA GLY A 400 -23.09 16.97 -2.99
C GLY A 400 -22.22 16.06 -3.86
N ALA A 401 -20.93 16.38 -4.03
CA ALA A 401 -20.01 15.56 -4.79
C ALA A 401 -19.38 14.45 -3.92
N TYR A 402 -19.21 13.26 -4.50
CA TYR A 402 -18.52 12.15 -3.85
C TYR A 402 -17.02 12.37 -3.88
N CYS A 403 -16.38 12.19 -2.72
CA CYS A 403 -14.98 12.52 -2.51
C CYS A 403 -14.34 11.66 -1.41
N MET A 404 -13.03 11.75 -1.28
CA MET A 404 -12.25 11.15 -0.19
C MET A 404 -12.56 9.66 0.06
N PRO A 405 -12.44 8.78 -0.95
CA PRO A 405 -12.72 7.37 -0.78
C PRO A 405 -11.83 6.74 0.30
N THR A 406 -12.44 5.89 1.12
CA THR A 406 -11.76 5.08 2.13
C THR A 406 -11.87 3.62 1.73
N PHE A 407 -10.84 3.11 1.07
CA PHE A 407 -10.70 1.70 0.72
C PHE A 407 -10.10 0.95 1.90
N LYS A 408 -10.94 0.20 2.57
CA LYS A 408 -10.61 -0.51 3.81
C LYS A 408 -9.86 -1.81 3.51
N THR A 409 -9.15 -2.32 4.49
CA THR A 409 -8.56 -3.67 4.44
C THR A 409 -9.60 -4.72 4.82
N ASP A 410 -9.35 -5.98 4.52
CA ASP A 410 -10.03 -7.07 5.20
C ASP A 410 -9.77 -6.97 6.70
N PHE A 411 -10.40 -7.84 7.50
CA PHE A 411 -10.35 -7.71 8.94
C PHE A 411 -8.91 -7.65 9.48
N ASN A 412 -8.60 -6.53 10.15
CA ASN A 412 -7.30 -6.20 10.68
C ASN A 412 -7.44 -5.82 12.17
N LEU A 413 -7.11 -6.76 13.05
CA LEU A 413 -7.35 -6.63 14.47
C LEU A 413 -6.54 -5.50 15.12
N ASP A 414 -5.25 -5.40 14.79
CA ASP A 414 -4.38 -4.36 15.33
C ASP A 414 -4.74 -2.97 14.78
N LEU A 415 -5.16 -2.88 13.52
CA LEU A 415 -5.68 -1.63 12.96
C LEU A 415 -6.98 -1.21 13.65
N LEU A 416 -7.88 -2.16 13.93
CA LEU A 416 -9.14 -1.86 14.66
C LEU A 416 -8.87 -1.39 16.10
N ARG A 417 -7.83 -1.89 16.75
CA ARG A 417 -7.37 -1.42 18.06
C ARG A 417 -6.72 -0.04 17.97
N SER A 418 -6.16 0.31 16.82
CA SER A 418 -5.50 1.59 16.58
C SER A 418 -6.44 2.69 16.08
N CYS A 419 -7.51 2.35 15.39
CA CYS A 419 -8.56 3.28 14.94
C CYS A 419 -9.83 2.52 14.55
N ASN A 420 -10.98 3.22 14.54
CA ASN A 420 -12.22 2.65 14.03
C ASN A 420 -12.26 2.70 12.49
N TYR A 421 -11.49 1.85 11.82
CA TYR A 421 -11.47 1.84 10.35
C TYR A 421 -12.70 1.18 9.71
N ILE A 422 -13.41 0.31 10.44
CA ILE A 422 -14.62 -0.36 9.94
C ILE A 422 -15.76 0.63 9.74
N CYS A 423 -16.02 1.48 10.72
CA CYS A 423 -16.96 2.59 10.73
C CYS A 423 -18.34 2.25 10.09
N HIS A 424 -18.60 2.67 8.86
CA HIS A 424 -19.87 2.48 8.14
C HIS A 424 -19.68 1.61 6.87
N MET A 425 -20.69 0.90 6.35
CA MET A 425 -21.89 0.52 7.11
C MET A 425 -21.61 -0.79 7.84
N LEU A 426 -21.60 -0.72 9.16
CA LEU A 426 -21.52 -1.91 9.99
C LEU A 426 -22.82 -2.69 9.92
N CYS A 427 -22.73 -4.01 9.71
CA CYS A 427 -23.85 -4.92 9.71
C CYS A 427 -23.53 -6.15 10.56
N ILE A 428 -24.35 -6.44 11.57
CA ILE A 428 -24.12 -7.52 12.54
C ILE A 428 -25.28 -8.50 12.52
N ARG A 429 -24.97 -9.79 12.53
CA ARG A 429 -26.00 -10.84 12.69
C ARG A 429 -26.74 -10.68 14.01
N LYS A 430 -28.08 -10.68 13.98
CA LYS A 430 -28.93 -10.46 15.15
C LYS A 430 -28.58 -11.41 16.32
N THR A 431 -28.35 -12.69 16.03
CA THR A 431 -28.02 -13.67 17.07
C THR A 431 -26.65 -13.43 17.73
N LEU A 432 -25.71 -12.76 17.07
CA LEU A 432 -24.49 -12.29 17.68
C LEU A 432 -24.78 -11.03 18.51
N LEU A 433 -25.48 -10.05 17.95
CA LEU A 433 -25.81 -8.80 18.61
C LEU A 433 -26.57 -9.02 19.93
N ASP A 434 -27.50 -9.98 19.97
CA ASP A 434 -28.25 -10.37 21.18
C ASP A 434 -27.39 -10.93 22.33
N GLN A 435 -26.15 -11.30 22.05
CA GLN A 435 -25.18 -11.78 23.06
C GLN A 435 -24.27 -10.67 23.57
N LEU A 436 -24.37 -9.48 23.00
CA LEU A 436 -23.55 -8.33 23.37
C LEU A 436 -24.28 -7.47 24.38
N GLU A 437 -23.51 -6.85 25.26
CA GLU A 437 -24.07 -5.83 26.14
C GLU A 437 -24.50 -4.60 25.36
N PRO A 438 -25.65 -4.00 25.64
CA PRO A 438 -26.10 -2.78 24.97
C PRO A 438 -25.08 -1.63 25.08
N SER A 439 -25.10 -0.74 24.12
CA SER A 439 -24.30 0.49 24.19
C SER A 439 -24.77 1.40 25.34
N THR A 440 -23.83 2.04 26.01
CA THR A 440 -24.10 2.94 27.16
C THR A 440 -23.60 4.35 26.84
N PRO A 441 -24.13 5.39 27.50
CA PRO A 441 -23.77 6.79 27.20
C PRO A 441 -22.30 7.14 27.40
N GLU A 442 -21.54 6.36 28.15
CA GLU A 442 -20.09 6.56 28.34
C GLU A 442 -19.29 6.38 27.05
N PHE A 443 -19.87 5.71 26.05
CA PHE A 443 -19.25 5.51 24.73
C PHE A 443 -19.84 6.43 23.65
N ASP A 444 -20.69 7.39 23.98
CA ASP A 444 -21.23 8.35 23.02
C ASP A 444 -20.08 9.05 22.27
N GLY A 445 -20.12 9.02 20.94
CA GLY A 445 -19.07 9.51 20.04
C GLY A 445 -18.01 8.47 19.62
N ALA A 446 -18.06 7.24 20.22
CA ALA A 446 -17.30 6.05 19.79
C ALA A 446 -18.13 4.77 20.06
N GLN A 447 -19.46 4.89 20.09
CA GLN A 447 -20.40 3.80 20.36
C GLN A 447 -20.34 2.69 19.29
N ASP A 448 -20.10 3.05 18.06
CA ASP A 448 -19.90 2.17 16.91
C ASP A 448 -18.58 1.38 17.04
N HIS A 449 -17.48 2.04 17.44
CA HIS A 449 -16.21 1.38 17.71
C HIS A 449 -16.32 0.39 18.88
N ASN A 450 -16.97 0.82 19.97
CA ASN A 450 -17.22 -0.05 21.12
C ASN A 450 -18.05 -1.29 20.74
N LEU A 451 -19.10 -1.10 19.93
CA LEU A 451 -19.96 -2.18 19.44
C LEU A 451 -19.17 -3.12 18.52
N THR A 452 -18.40 -2.56 17.60
CA THR A 452 -17.56 -3.34 16.69
C THR A 452 -16.55 -4.20 17.45
N LEU A 453 -15.87 -3.62 18.44
CA LEU A 453 -14.91 -4.35 19.29
C LEU A 453 -15.58 -5.48 20.07
N LYS A 454 -16.78 -5.26 20.63
CA LYS A 454 -17.57 -6.32 21.28
C LYS A 454 -17.97 -7.42 20.28
N ALA A 455 -18.35 -7.05 19.08
CA ALA A 455 -18.79 -8.01 18.06
C ALA A 455 -17.65 -8.89 17.56
N VAL A 456 -16.48 -8.32 17.27
CA VAL A 456 -15.33 -9.09 16.76
C VAL A 456 -14.77 -10.08 17.78
N GLU A 457 -14.98 -9.85 19.07
CA GLU A 457 -14.60 -10.79 20.15
C GLU A 457 -15.34 -12.15 20.04
N LYS A 458 -16.51 -12.17 19.43
CA LYS A 458 -17.40 -13.34 19.37
C LYS A 458 -17.78 -13.76 17.95
N ALA A 459 -17.46 -12.94 16.93
CA ALA A 459 -17.79 -13.23 15.55
C ALA A 459 -17.04 -14.46 15.05
N ARG A 460 -17.73 -15.35 14.35
CA ARG A 460 -17.15 -16.55 13.73
C ARG A 460 -16.47 -16.22 12.41
N HIS A 461 -17.04 -15.28 11.65
CA HIS A 461 -16.52 -14.81 10.39
C HIS A 461 -16.88 -13.34 10.18
N ILE A 462 -15.90 -12.55 9.79
CA ILE A 462 -16.01 -11.14 9.46
C ILE A 462 -15.75 -10.99 7.98
N HIS A 463 -16.65 -10.34 7.25
CA HIS A 463 -16.56 -10.19 5.81
C HIS A 463 -16.47 -8.73 5.42
N HIS A 464 -15.49 -8.40 4.60
CA HIS A 464 -15.34 -7.10 3.97
C HIS A 464 -15.86 -7.15 2.53
N VAL A 465 -16.76 -6.24 2.20
CA VAL A 465 -17.22 -6.01 0.82
C VAL A 465 -16.39 -4.86 0.24
N SER A 466 -15.39 -5.18 -0.58
CA SER A 466 -14.44 -4.21 -1.15
C SER A 466 -15.10 -3.36 -2.24
N ARG A 467 -16.12 -2.61 -1.88
CA ARG A 467 -16.85 -1.67 -2.74
C ARG A 467 -17.27 -0.45 -1.95
N ILE A 468 -17.23 0.74 -2.57
CA ILE A 468 -17.81 1.96 -2.01
C ILE A 468 -19.33 1.84 -2.06
N LEU A 469 -19.95 1.63 -0.91
CA LEU A 469 -21.41 1.41 -0.78
C LEU A 469 -22.07 2.32 0.25
N TYR A 470 -21.28 3.08 1.00
CA TYR A 470 -21.71 4.03 2.03
C TYR A 470 -21.09 5.40 1.76
N HIS A 471 -21.88 6.46 1.93
CA HIS A 471 -21.46 7.83 1.68
C HIS A 471 -21.65 8.67 2.93
N TRP A 472 -20.56 9.05 3.56
CA TRP A 472 -20.53 9.83 4.79
C TRP A 472 -20.55 11.33 4.49
N ARG A 473 -21.57 12.01 4.96
CA ARG A 473 -21.71 13.45 4.69
C ARG A 473 -20.78 14.29 5.54
N MET A 474 -20.03 15.17 4.88
CA MET A 474 -19.20 16.17 5.53
C MET A 474 -20.09 17.33 6.01
N SER A 475 -20.04 17.63 7.30
CA SER A 475 -20.64 18.85 7.88
C SER A 475 -19.68 19.47 8.88
N SER A 476 -19.76 20.79 9.06
CA SER A 476 -18.93 21.52 10.04
C SER A 476 -19.12 21.02 11.48
N ASP A 477 -20.23 20.38 11.78
CA ASP A 477 -20.59 19.86 13.10
C ASP A 477 -20.33 18.35 13.25
N SER A 478 -19.96 17.67 12.16
CA SER A 478 -19.68 16.23 12.16
C SER A 478 -18.25 15.92 12.58
N ALA A 479 -18.03 14.69 13.06
CA ALA A 479 -16.69 14.18 13.34
C ALA A 479 -15.83 14.08 12.07
N SER A 480 -16.48 14.04 10.89
CA SER A 480 -15.79 13.98 9.59
C SER A 480 -15.15 15.30 9.17
N GLY A 481 -15.61 16.45 9.71
CA GLY A 481 -15.13 17.77 9.31
C GLY A 481 -14.09 18.39 10.26
N ASN A 482 -14.15 18.10 11.56
CA ASN A 482 -13.20 18.66 12.54
C ASN A 482 -13.01 17.72 13.75
N GLY A 483 -11.97 16.89 13.68
CA GLY A 483 -11.62 15.94 14.74
C GLY A 483 -11.28 16.57 16.10
N GLU A 484 -10.86 17.83 16.13
CA GLU A 484 -10.58 18.55 17.39
C GLU A 484 -11.84 19.02 18.14
N ALA A 485 -12.99 19.04 17.45
CA ALA A 485 -14.22 19.57 18.02
C ALA A 485 -14.87 18.68 19.11
N LYS A 486 -14.42 17.41 19.26
CA LYS A 486 -15.08 16.43 20.14
C LYS A 486 -14.13 15.66 21.07
N PRO A 487 -13.50 16.32 22.08
CA PRO A 487 -12.58 15.63 23.00
C PRO A 487 -13.21 14.45 23.77
N TYR A 488 -14.54 14.45 23.93
CA TYR A 488 -15.25 13.35 24.58
C TYR A 488 -15.22 12.07 23.74
N ALA A 489 -15.26 12.18 22.40
CA ALA A 489 -15.22 11.03 21.51
C ALA A 489 -13.88 10.32 21.56
N THR A 490 -12.76 11.07 21.63
CA THR A 490 -11.42 10.48 21.82
C THR A 490 -11.34 9.68 23.13
N LYS A 491 -11.90 10.23 24.22
CA LYS A 491 -11.93 9.52 25.52
C LYS A 491 -12.80 8.26 25.46
N ALA A 492 -13.97 8.33 24.82
CA ALA A 492 -14.85 7.20 24.61
C ALA A 492 -14.17 6.10 23.76
N GLY A 493 -13.40 6.50 22.75
CA GLY A 493 -12.62 5.55 21.94
C GLY A 493 -11.50 4.87 22.71
N ILE A 494 -10.69 5.62 23.48
CA ILE A 494 -9.68 5.04 24.39
C ILE A 494 -10.34 4.03 25.35
N LEU A 495 -11.46 4.41 25.96
CA LEU A 495 -12.21 3.54 26.87
C LEU A 495 -12.74 2.30 26.15
N SER A 496 -13.19 2.43 24.90
CA SER A 496 -13.67 1.32 24.09
C SER A 496 -12.60 0.27 23.85
N VAL A 497 -11.38 0.70 23.43
CA VAL A 497 -10.24 -0.20 23.22
C VAL A 497 -9.75 -0.79 24.53
N GLN A 498 -9.64 0.01 25.61
CA GLN A 498 -9.21 -0.47 26.91
C GLN A 498 -10.18 -1.54 27.46
N ASN A 499 -11.49 -1.31 27.35
CA ASN A 499 -12.49 -2.28 27.80
C ASN A 499 -12.48 -3.56 26.95
N HIS A 500 -12.22 -3.44 25.64
CA HIS A 500 -12.00 -4.60 24.78
C HIS A 500 -10.84 -5.47 25.31
N LEU A 501 -9.66 -4.86 25.52
CA LEU A 501 -8.48 -5.58 26.02
C LEU A 501 -8.74 -6.21 27.39
N ASN A 502 -9.44 -5.52 28.30
CA ASN A 502 -9.82 -6.05 29.60
C ASN A 502 -10.74 -7.27 29.46
N ARG A 503 -11.75 -7.23 28.57
CA ARG A 503 -12.70 -8.36 28.37
C ARG A 503 -12.00 -9.62 27.85
N ILE A 504 -11.02 -9.44 26.94
CA ILE A 504 -10.26 -10.58 26.40
C ILE A 504 -9.07 -11.00 27.28
N GLY A 505 -8.88 -10.33 28.42
CA GLY A 505 -7.84 -10.67 29.41
C GLY A 505 -6.42 -10.28 28.98
N VAL A 506 -6.28 -9.32 28.02
CA VAL A 506 -4.98 -8.82 27.55
C VAL A 506 -4.56 -7.63 28.40
N LYS A 507 -3.38 -7.72 28.99
CA LYS A 507 -2.80 -6.64 29.80
C LYS A 507 -2.13 -5.61 28.90
N ALA A 508 -2.71 -4.42 28.84
CA ALA A 508 -2.19 -3.29 28.08
C ALA A 508 -2.79 -1.97 28.58
N SER A 509 -2.17 -0.88 28.27
CA SER A 509 -2.73 0.47 28.43
C SER A 509 -3.00 1.12 27.08
N VAL A 510 -4.03 1.95 27.02
CA VAL A 510 -4.44 2.64 25.79
C VAL A 510 -4.34 4.14 25.98
N SER A 511 -3.70 4.83 25.05
CA SER A 511 -3.60 6.28 25.01
C SER A 511 -3.98 6.80 23.60
N GLN A 512 -4.12 8.11 23.48
CA GLN A 512 -4.25 8.74 22.16
C GLN A 512 -2.94 8.64 21.41
N ALA A 513 -2.97 8.29 20.12
CA ALA A 513 -1.81 8.34 19.26
C ALA A 513 -1.47 9.81 18.89
N GLU A 514 -0.20 10.13 18.82
CA GLU A 514 0.26 11.48 18.49
C GLU A 514 -0.20 11.92 17.10
N GLY A 515 -0.53 13.18 16.95
CA GLY A 515 -0.91 13.78 15.67
C GLY A 515 -2.29 13.35 15.12
N THR A 516 -3.07 12.58 15.87
CA THR A 516 -4.40 12.12 15.43
C THR A 516 -5.47 12.40 16.47
N SER A 517 -6.69 12.71 16.01
CA SER A 517 -7.86 12.92 16.90
C SER A 517 -8.54 11.62 17.30
N PHE A 518 -8.50 10.58 16.45
CA PHE A 518 -9.21 9.31 16.62
C PHE A 518 -8.29 8.10 16.43
N GLY A 519 -6.98 8.30 16.60
CA GLY A 519 -5.99 7.23 16.65
C GLY A 519 -5.66 6.85 18.08
N TYR A 520 -5.41 5.55 18.30
CA TYR A 520 -5.10 4.99 19.61
C TYR A 520 -3.78 4.22 19.56
N LYS A 521 -2.99 4.39 20.63
CA LYS A 521 -1.76 3.64 20.87
C LYS A 521 -2.04 2.61 21.96
N VAL A 522 -1.80 1.33 21.64
CA VAL A 522 -1.92 0.22 22.59
C VAL A 522 -0.52 -0.18 23.03
N SER A 523 -0.22 -0.01 24.30
CA SER A 523 1.04 -0.44 24.92
C SER A 523 0.80 -1.73 25.72
N TYR A 524 1.21 -2.87 25.15
CA TYR A 524 1.10 -4.18 25.78
C TYR A 524 2.14 -4.35 26.88
N GLU A 525 1.79 -5.08 27.96
CA GLU A 525 2.75 -5.38 29.01
C GLU A 525 3.79 -6.40 28.53
N VAL A 526 5.06 -6.12 28.80
CA VAL A 526 6.13 -7.10 28.63
C VAL A 526 5.90 -8.28 29.58
N PRO A 527 6.12 -9.54 29.16
CA PRO A 527 6.02 -10.70 30.05
C PRO A 527 6.86 -10.52 31.30
N ALA A 528 6.21 -10.78 32.46
CA ALA A 528 6.80 -10.51 33.79
C ALA A 528 8.05 -11.37 34.11
N ASP A 529 8.17 -12.52 33.44
CA ASP A 529 9.30 -13.44 33.58
C ASP A 529 10.50 -13.01 32.72
N LYS A 530 10.37 -11.93 31.95
CA LYS A 530 11.41 -11.41 31.10
C LYS A 530 12.12 -12.51 30.29
N PRO A 531 11.45 -13.15 29.33
CA PRO A 531 12.01 -14.27 28.58
C PRO A 531 13.29 -13.88 27.82
N LEU A 532 14.18 -14.84 27.63
CA LEU A 532 15.41 -14.61 26.87
C LEU A 532 15.11 -14.37 25.38
N VAL A 533 15.71 -13.32 24.82
CA VAL A 533 15.64 -12.96 23.39
C VAL A 533 16.97 -13.26 22.72
N SER A 534 17.00 -14.14 21.72
CA SER A 534 18.21 -14.42 20.91
C SER A 534 18.22 -13.57 19.66
N ILE A 535 19.20 -12.70 19.50
CA ILE A 535 19.38 -11.84 18.33
C ILE A 535 20.36 -12.54 17.38
N LEU A 536 19.87 -12.95 16.21
CA LEU A 536 20.64 -13.67 15.18
C LEU A 536 21.13 -12.68 14.12
N ILE A 537 22.46 -12.54 13.99
CA ILE A 537 23.10 -11.58 13.09
C ILE A 537 24.01 -12.32 12.10
N PRO A 538 23.55 -12.67 10.89
CA PRO A 538 24.42 -13.15 9.82
C PRO A 538 25.46 -12.08 9.45
N SER A 539 26.73 -12.43 9.34
CA SER A 539 27.79 -11.46 9.05
C SER A 539 28.88 -12.06 8.18
N LYS A 540 29.37 -11.25 7.24
CA LYS A 540 30.56 -11.53 6.45
C LYS A 540 31.33 -10.25 6.21
N ASP A 541 32.58 -10.20 6.67
CA ASP A 541 33.46 -9.02 6.52
C ASP A 541 32.71 -7.71 6.98
N HIS A 542 32.98 -6.54 6.40
CA HIS A 542 32.29 -5.27 6.70
C HIS A 542 32.17 -4.93 8.20
N ILE A 543 33.27 -4.96 8.90
CA ILE A 543 33.37 -4.78 10.37
C ILE A 543 32.67 -3.49 10.84
N ASP A 544 32.82 -2.40 10.09
CA ASP A 544 32.27 -1.10 10.48
C ASP A 544 30.74 -1.14 10.60
N LEU A 545 30.08 -1.89 9.74
CA LEU A 545 28.63 -2.11 9.79
C LEU A 545 28.25 -2.98 11.00
N LEU A 546 28.88 -4.15 11.13
CA LEU A 546 28.62 -5.05 12.25
C LEU A 546 28.90 -4.36 13.59
N LYS A 547 29.98 -3.62 13.70
CA LYS A 547 30.33 -2.86 14.90
C LYS A 547 29.25 -1.85 15.26
N ARG A 548 28.80 -1.03 14.29
CA ARG A 548 27.71 -0.09 14.48
C ARG A 548 26.42 -0.80 14.93
N CYS A 549 26.08 -1.92 14.32
CA CYS A 549 24.93 -2.71 14.69
C CYS A 549 25.02 -3.15 16.15
N ILE A 550 26.08 -3.83 16.55
CA ILE A 550 26.24 -4.37 17.90
C ILE A 550 26.33 -3.25 18.95
N GLU A 551 27.12 -2.20 18.69
CA GLU A 551 27.23 -1.05 19.60
C GLU A 551 25.87 -0.39 19.80
N SER A 552 25.06 -0.24 18.73
CA SER A 552 23.73 0.36 18.86
C SER A 552 22.77 -0.52 19.69
N ILE A 553 22.90 -1.83 19.64
CA ILE A 553 22.12 -2.75 20.50
C ILE A 553 22.56 -2.61 21.95
N VAL A 554 23.85 -2.71 22.22
CA VAL A 554 24.41 -2.73 23.58
C VAL A 554 24.22 -1.39 24.29
N ASP A 555 24.42 -0.28 23.59
CA ASP A 555 24.40 1.05 24.17
C ASP A 555 22.98 1.62 24.38
N LYS A 556 22.02 1.18 23.52
CA LYS A 556 20.68 1.79 23.54
C LYS A 556 19.61 0.91 24.13
N SER A 557 19.72 -0.44 24.00
CA SER A 557 18.63 -1.32 24.44
C SER A 557 18.39 -1.24 25.94
N THR A 558 17.15 -1.07 26.32
CA THR A 558 16.71 -1.04 27.73
C THR A 558 16.35 -2.42 28.26
N TYR A 559 16.05 -3.38 27.40
CA TYR A 559 15.85 -4.78 27.77
C TYR A 559 17.17 -5.45 28.10
N ASP A 560 17.24 -6.15 29.21
CA ASP A 560 18.50 -6.68 29.77
C ASP A 560 18.69 -8.19 29.56
N ASN A 561 17.62 -8.93 29.22
CA ASN A 561 17.70 -10.39 29.05
C ASN A 561 17.75 -10.83 27.58
N PHE A 562 18.85 -10.51 26.90
CA PHE A 562 19.08 -10.94 25.53
C PHE A 562 20.48 -11.55 25.35
N GLU A 563 20.64 -12.31 24.28
CA GLU A 563 21.92 -12.79 23.76
C GLU A 563 22.10 -12.37 22.30
N ILE A 564 23.32 -12.14 21.89
CA ILE A 564 23.72 -11.85 20.51
C ILE A 564 24.45 -13.06 19.94
N ILE A 565 23.99 -13.57 18.82
CA ILE A 565 24.63 -14.66 18.08
C ILE A 565 25.02 -14.13 16.70
N VAL A 566 26.30 -13.82 16.54
CA VAL A 566 26.87 -13.46 15.25
C VAL A 566 27.17 -14.73 14.49
N ILE A 567 26.59 -14.86 13.29
CA ILE A 567 26.76 -16.04 12.45
C ILE A 567 27.75 -15.69 11.35
N GLU A 568 29.01 -16.08 11.57
CA GLU A 568 30.12 -15.81 10.66
C GLU A 568 29.96 -16.64 9.37
N ASN A 569 29.93 -15.98 8.22
CA ASN A 569 29.73 -16.58 6.91
C ASN A 569 30.94 -16.40 5.99
N ASN A 570 31.96 -17.17 6.18
CA ASN A 570 33.13 -17.27 5.29
C ASN A 570 33.82 -15.91 5.04
N SER A 571 34.06 -15.13 6.12
CA SER A 571 34.82 -13.90 6.08
C SER A 571 36.24 -14.12 5.61
N THR A 572 36.83 -13.14 4.95
CA THR A 572 38.18 -13.20 4.36
C THR A 572 39.13 -12.13 4.88
N ASP A 573 38.60 -11.04 5.44
CA ASP A 573 39.37 -9.96 6.04
C ASP A 573 39.92 -10.42 7.43
N PRO A 574 41.26 -10.45 7.64
CA PRO A 574 41.82 -10.81 8.94
C PRO A 574 41.29 -9.94 10.09
N ASN A 575 41.04 -8.64 9.87
CA ASN A 575 40.53 -7.75 10.90
C ASN A 575 39.15 -8.18 11.41
N THR A 576 38.38 -8.85 10.57
CA THR A 576 37.07 -9.40 10.96
C THR A 576 37.22 -10.43 12.07
N PHE A 577 38.21 -11.31 11.97
CA PHE A 577 38.44 -12.32 13.00
C PHE A 577 38.98 -11.73 14.32
N ASP A 578 39.78 -10.65 14.26
CA ASP A 578 40.22 -9.92 15.46
C ASP A 578 39.01 -9.26 16.15
N TYR A 579 38.09 -8.72 15.40
CA TYR A 579 36.87 -8.19 15.96
C TYR A 579 35.97 -9.30 16.54
N TYR A 580 35.84 -10.43 15.92
CA TYR A 580 35.10 -11.58 16.46
C TYR A 580 35.68 -12.04 17.82
N GLN A 581 37.02 -12.08 17.97
CA GLN A 581 37.63 -12.37 19.26
C GLN A 581 37.23 -11.33 20.33
N THR A 582 37.09 -10.06 19.94
CA THR A 582 36.61 -9.00 20.85
C THR A 582 35.17 -9.25 21.26
N LEU A 583 34.29 -9.63 20.30
CA LEU A 583 32.89 -9.92 20.58
C LEU A 583 32.74 -11.11 21.55
N GLU A 584 33.55 -12.14 21.44
CA GLU A 584 33.54 -13.30 22.32
C GLU A 584 33.90 -12.95 23.79
N THR A 585 34.48 -11.76 24.01
CA THR A 585 34.76 -11.27 25.39
C THR A 585 33.57 -10.48 25.98
N MET A 586 32.59 -10.12 25.15
CA MET A 586 31.41 -9.38 25.59
C MET A 586 30.41 -10.33 26.28
N PRO A 587 29.75 -9.88 27.36
CA PRO A 587 28.69 -10.66 28.00
C PRO A 587 27.58 -10.99 27.00
N ASN A 588 27.04 -12.20 27.09
CA ASN A 588 25.90 -12.67 26.29
C ASN A 588 26.08 -12.57 24.75
N THR A 589 27.34 -12.48 24.27
CA THR A 589 27.66 -12.42 22.86
C THR A 589 28.53 -13.61 22.48
N ARG A 590 28.24 -14.28 21.36
CA ARG A 590 29.05 -15.35 20.82
C ARG A 590 29.07 -15.34 19.30
N VAL A 591 30.13 -15.85 18.73
CA VAL A 591 30.29 -16.03 17.30
C VAL A 591 30.18 -17.51 16.96
N VAL A 592 29.29 -17.87 16.05
CA VAL A 592 29.16 -19.22 15.52
C VAL A 592 29.54 -19.24 14.04
N ARG A 593 30.29 -20.25 13.60
CA ARG A 593 30.78 -20.28 12.24
C ARG A 593 29.90 -21.16 11.36
N TRP A 594 29.37 -20.59 10.30
CA TRP A 594 28.67 -21.32 9.25
C TRP A 594 29.62 -22.30 8.56
N PRO A 595 29.33 -23.62 8.54
CA PRO A 595 30.30 -24.63 8.09
C PRO A 595 30.38 -24.76 6.56
N GLU A 596 29.38 -24.33 5.82
CA GLU A 596 29.28 -24.50 4.38
C GLU A 596 29.85 -23.30 3.62
N GLN A 597 30.22 -23.52 2.35
CA GLN A 597 30.69 -22.46 1.47
C GLN A 597 29.54 -21.81 0.72
N GLY A 598 29.68 -20.53 0.42
CA GLY A 598 28.68 -19.77 -0.33
C GLY A 598 27.73 -19.00 0.59
N PHE A 599 26.77 -18.33 -0.04
CA PHE A 599 25.79 -17.50 0.66
C PHE A 599 24.40 -18.08 0.46
N ASN A 600 23.75 -18.40 1.55
CA ASN A 600 22.33 -18.71 1.63
C ASN A 600 21.80 -18.15 2.95
N PHE A 601 21.14 -17.00 2.89
CA PHE A 601 20.68 -16.30 4.08
C PHE A 601 19.78 -17.20 4.94
N SER A 602 18.84 -17.90 4.32
CA SER A 602 17.90 -18.77 5.00
C SER A 602 18.60 -19.91 5.77
N ALA A 603 19.55 -20.57 5.12
CA ALA A 603 20.30 -21.65 5.74
C ALA A 603 21.20 -21.14 6.89
N ILE A 604 21.82 -19.96 6.72
CA ILE A 604 22.65 -19.31 7.74
C ILE A 604 21.82 -18.95 8.98
N VAL A 605 20.62 -18.36 8.79
CA VAL A 605 19.72 -18.03 9.90
C VAL A 605 19.19 -19.29 10.57
N ASN A 606 18.78 -20.31 9.82
CA ASN A 606 18.35 -21.61 10.35
C ASN A 606 19.49 -22.29 11.17
N PHE A 607 20.73 -22.13 10.72
CA PHE A 607 21.89 -22.60 11.50
C PHE A 607 22.04 -21.81 12.79
N GLY A 608 21.93 -20.48 12.76
CA GLY A 608 21.94 -19.61 13.95
C GLY A 608 20.87 -20.02 14.96
N ARG A 609 19.65 -20.34 14.50
CA ARG A 609 18.56 -20.82 15.34
C ARG A 609 18.97 -22.04 16.19
N LYS A 610 19.76 -22.96 15.66
CA LYS A 610 20.23 -24.15 16.38
C LYS A 610 21.13 -23.81 17.57
N HIS A 611 21.70 -22.62 17.59
CA HIS A 611 22.54 -22.10 18.66
C HIS A 611 21.79 -21.18 19.61
N ALA A 612 20.60 -20.71 19.26
CA ALA A 612 19.77 -19.82 20.07
C ALA A 612 19.17 -20.55 21.28
N GLN A 613 19.16 -19.88 22.43
CA GLN A 613 18.61 -20.40 23.69
C GLN A 613 17.34 -19.64 24.11
N GLY A 614 17.03 -18.53 23.46
CA GLY A 614 15.90 -17.67 23.78
C GLY A 614 14.56 -18.26 23.39
N ASP A 615 13.53 -17.87 24.13
CA ASP A 615 12.13 -18.15 23.81
C ASP A 615 11.63 -17.36 22.62
N TYR A 616 12.33 -16.27 22.29
CA TYR A 616 12.07 -15.40 21.16
C TYR A 616 13.35 -15.19 20.34
N LEU A 617 13.19 -15.09 19.04
CA LEU A 617 14.25 -14.82 18.08
C LEU A 617 14.05 -13.43 17.47
N VAL A 618 15.13 -12.69 17.31
CA VAL A 618 15.20 -11.53 16.43
C VAL A 618 16.13 -11.86 15.27
N LEU A 619 15.60 -11.91 14.06
CA LEU A 619 16.41 -11.89 12.85
C LEU A 619 16.83 -10.45 12.62
N LEU A 620 18.13 -10.19 12.55
CA LEU A 620 18.67 -8.85 12.45
C LEU A 620 19.82 -8.80 11.44
N ASN A 621 19.74 -7.92 10.47
CA ASN A 621 20.85 -7.70 9.55
C ASN A 621 22.04 -7.00 10.24
N ASN A 622 23.25 -7.34 9.82
CA ASN A 622 24.48 -6.77 10.39
C ASN A 622 24.70 -5.29 10.02
N ASP A 623 23.92 -4.75 9.09
CA ASP A 623 23.97 -3.37 8.62
C ASP A 623 22.79 -2.53 9.13
N THR A 624 22.22 -2.89 10.28
CA THR A 624 21.20 -2.11 10.98
C THR A 624 21.78 -1.28 12.11
N ALA A 625 21.05 -0.26 12.56
CA ALA A 625 21.35 0.47 13.79
C ALA A 625 20.09 0.88 14.53
N VAL A 626 19.99 0.53 15.81
CA VAL A 626 18.86 0.82 16.67
C VAL A 626 18.70 2.34 16.86
N ILE A 627 17.47 2.83 16.74
CA ILE A 627 17.06 4.19 17.06
C ILE A 627 16.28 4.20 18.37
N THR A 628 15.19 3.43 18.45
CA THR A 628 14.29 3.34 19.62
C THR A 628 14.89 2.52 20.76
N PRO A 629 15.09 3.06 21.97
CA PRO A 629 15.78 2.33 23.03
C PRO A 629 15.05 1.09 23.58
N ASP A 630 13.75 1.16 23.69
CA ASP A 630 12.87 0.09 24.19
C ASP A 630 12.28 -0.79 23.08
N TRP A 631 13.03 -0.92 21.95
CA TRP A 631 12.61 -1.67 20.78
C TRP A 631 12.34 -3.16 21.07
N ILE A 632 13.16 -3.80 21.91
CA ILE A 632 12.98 -5.22 22.26
C ILE A 632 11.69 -5.39 23.07
N GLU A 633 11.44 -4.51 24.05
CA GLU A 633 10.25 -4.54 24.88
C GLU A 633 8.98 -4.39 24.05
N HIS A 634 8.97 -3.42 23.12
CA HIS A 634 7.84 -3.20 22.23
C HIS A 634 7.60 -4.39 21.31
N MET A 635 8.64 -4.94 20.69
CA MET A 635 8.51 -6.11 19.83
C MET A 635 8.08 -7.34 20.64
N LEU A 636 8.69 -7.57 21.80
CA LEU A 636 8.42 -8.72 22.66
C LEU A 636 6.99 -8.70 23.23
N SER A 637 6.52 -7.56 23.73
CA SER A 637 5.17 -7.43 24.28
C SER A 637 4.08 -7.71 23.22
N ASN A 638 4.35 -7.38 21.96
CA ASN A 638 3.48 -7.71 20.84
C ASN A 638 3.62 -9.18 20.42
N CYS A 639 4.85 -9.69 20.29
CA CYS A 639 5.14 -11.06 19.89
C CYS A 639 4.67 -12.11 20.91
N ALA A 640 4.58 -11.74 22.18
CA ALA A 640 4.10 -12.61 23.26
C ALA A 640 2.57 -12.84 23.23
N ARG A 641 1.84 -12.10 22.41
CA ARG A 641 0.41 -12.34 22.21
C ARG A 641 0.21 -13.65 21.42
N LYS A 642 -0.67 -14.50 21.92
CA LYS A 642 -0.88 -15.85 21.38
C LYS A 642 -1.21 -15.89 19.88
N GLU A 643 -1.95 -14.91 19.42
CA GLU A 643 -2.37 -14.77 18.01
C GLU A 643 -1.27 -14.23 17.09
N VAL A 644 -0.15 -13.72 17.62
CA VAL A 644 0.91 -13.08 16.84
C VAL A 644 1.96 -14.10 16.44
N GLY A 645 2.40 -14.03 15.18
CA GLY A 645 3.52 -14.78 14.60
C GLY A 645 4.76 -13.90 14.54
N ALA A 646 4.88 -13.07 13.50
CA ALA A 646 6.01 -12.18 13.34
C ALA A 646 5.68 -10.74 13.73
N VAL A 647 6.68 -10.05 14.27
CA VAL A 647 6.62 -8.61 14.57
C VAL A 647 7.78 -7.92 13.86
N GLY A 648 7.47 -6.89 13.09
CA GLY A 648 8.46 -6.05 12.42
C GLY A 648 8.31 -4.59 12.81
N CYS A 649 9.29 -3.79 12.44
CA CYS A 649 9.42 -2.41 12.83
C CYS A 649 9.58 -1.48 11.62
N LYS A 650 9.60 -0.18 11.87
CA LYS A 650 9.89 0.83 10.86
C LYS A 650 11.38 0.89 10.59
N LEU A 651 11.78 0.78 9.32
CA LEU A 651 13.17 0.91 8.90
C LEU A 651 13.35 2.18 8.08
N TYR A 652 14.49 2.85 8.29
CA TYR A 652 14.89 4.03 7.54
C TYR A 652 16.18 3.79 6.77
N TYR A 653 16.28 4.42 5.62
CA TYR A 653 17.56 4.61 4.94
C TYR A 653 18.44 5.58 5.72
N PRO A 654 19.78 5.63 5.42
CA PRO A 654 20.70 6.57 6.09
C PRO A 654 20.36 8.04 5.87
N ASP A 655 19.56 8.37 4.88
CA ASP A 655 19.09 9.72 4.54
C ASP A 655 17.79 10.11 5.25
N ASP A 656 17.35 9.33 6.25
CA ASP A 656 16.09 9.50 6.98
C ASP A 656 14.82 9.30 6.13
N THR A 657 14.92 8.76 4.93
CA THR A 657 13.72 8.33 4.22
C THR A 657 13.30 6.92 4.65
N LEU A 658 11.99 6.66 4.57
CA LEU A 658 11.42 5.38 4.95
C LEU A 658 11.90 4.27 4.01
N GLN A 659 12.32 3.15 4.56
CA GLN A 659 12.67 1.96 3.81
C GLN A 659 11.60 0.87 3.93
N HIS A 660 11.03 0.71 5.12
CA HIS A 660 10.06 -0.34 5.40
C HIS A 660 9.03 0.10 6.45
N ALA A 661 7.77 -0.16 6.15
CA ALA A 661 6.65 -0.01 7.08
C ALA A 661 5.59 -1.13 6.88
N GLY A 662 6.05 -2.39 6.90
CA GLY A 662 5.22 -3.54 6.57
C GLY A 662 5.14 -3.81 5.07
N CYS A 663 5.01 -5.07 4.68
CA CYS A 663 4.92 -5.50 3.28
C CYS A 663 3.49 -5.81 2.87
N ILE A 664 3.13 -5.34 1.69
CA ILE A 664 1.96 -5.72 0.92
C ILE A 664 2.42 -6.68 -0.18
N VAL A 665 1.79 -7.84 -0.30
CA VAL A 665 2.21 -8.91 -1.22
C VAL A 665 1.21 -9.05 -2.36
N ILE A 666 1.62 -8.59 -3.54
CA ILE A 666 0.77 -8.57 -4.75
C ILE A 666 1.60 -8.83 -6.00
N GLU A 667 1.09 -9.67 -6.90
CA GLU A 667 1.71 -9.97 -8.22
C GLU A 667 3.25 -10.15 -8.16
N GLY A 668 3.77 -10.86 -7.13
CA GLY A 668 5.20 -11.10 -6.97
C GLY A 668 6.01 -9.92 -6.45
N VAL A 669 5.36 -8.86 -6.02
CA VAL A 669 6.01 -7.66 -5.47
C VAL A 669 5.65 -7.50 -4.00
N ALA A 670 6.64 -7.24 -3.16
CA ALA A 670 6.45 -6.84 -1.78
C ALA A 670 6.69 -5.33 -1.66
N LEU A 671 5.64 -4.58 -1.46
CA LEU A 671 5.71 -3.13 -1.30
C LEU A 671 5.89 -2.75 0.17
N SER A 672 6.82 -1.84 0.43
CA SER A 672 7.23 -1.48 1.80
C SER A 672 7.14 0.01 2.12
N PHE A 673 6.47 0.82 1.32
CA PHE A 673 6.36 2.28 1.49
C PHE A 673 7.71 3.03 1.43
N ARG A 674 8.61 2.63 0.52
CA ARG A 674 9.97 3.18 0.40
C ARG A 674 9.99 4.65 0.03
N HIS A 675 11.06 5.33 0.48
CA HIS A 675 11.41 6.71 0.16
C HIS A 675 10.43 7.78 0.65
N LEU A 676 9.45 7.43 1.49
CA LEU A 676 8.64 8.44 2.15
C LEU A 676 9.53 9.23 3.14
N PRO A 677 9.44 10.57 3.20
CA PRO A 677 10.12 11.33 4.24
C PRO A 677 9.76 10.83 5.64
N ARG A 678 10.68 10.97 6.61
CA ARG A 678 10.47 10.49 7.98
C ARG A 678 9.19 11.05 8.60
N GLU A 679 8.93 12.34 8.37
CA GLU A 679 7.72 13.02 8.84
C GLU A 679 6.51 12.84 7.90
N GLY A 680 6.69 12.04 6.85
CA GLY A 680 5.64 11.80 5.86
C GLY A 680 4.53 10.91 6.38
N THR A 681 3.36 11.07 5.79
CA THR A 681 2.23 10.17 6.01
C THR A 681 1.90 9.40 4.74
N SER A 682 1.14 8.34 4.87
CA SER A 682 0.64 7.53 3.75
C SER A 682 -0.88 7.53 3.75
N TYR A 683 -1.47 6.94 2.71
CA TYR A 683 -2.90 6.71 2.64
C TYR A 683 -3.42 6.10 3.94
N LEU A 684 -4.44 6.72 4.54
CA LEU A 684 -5.02 6.37 5.84
C LEU A 684 -4.02 6.34 7.02
N GLY A 685 -2.86 6.99 6.89
CA GLY A 685 -1.84 7.01 7.94
C GLY A 685 -1.19 5.65 8.23
N LEU A 686 -1.24 4.71 7.30
CA LEU A 686 -0.81 3.32 7.51
C LEU A 686 0.65 3.19 7.97
N VAL A 687 1.55 4.07 7.51
CA VAL A 687 2.97 4.05 7.93
C VAL A 687 3.17 4.45 9.38
N ASN A 688 2.21 5.12 10.00
CA ASN A 688 2.26 5.61 11.38
C ASN A 688 1.25 4.90 12.31
N THR A 689 0.65 3.80 11.83
CA THR A 689 -0.38 3.08 12.58
C THR A 689 0.01 1.61 12.79
N GLN A 690 -0.07 1.15 14.04
CA GLN A 690 0.09 -0.29 14.34
C GLN A 690 -1.03 -1.07 13.65
N ARG A 691 -0.65 -2.11 12.90
CA ARG A 691 -1.59 -2.90 12.12
C ARG A 691 -1.06 -4.29 11.80
N ASN A 692 -1.95 -5.17 11.39
CA ASN A 692 -1.55 -6.44 10.79
C ASN A 692 -1.14 -6.23 9.34
N VAL A 693 -0.15 -6.97 8.90
CA VAL A 693 0.44 -6.92 7.56
C VAL A 693 0.71 -8.32 7.04
N SER A 694 0.80 -8.48 5.74
CA SER A 694 1.09 -9.79 5.16
C SER A 694 2.51 -10.25 5.46
N ALA A 695 3.47 -9.33 5.48
CA ALA A 695 4.83 -9.64 5.86
C ALA A 695 5.56 -8.44 6.47
N VAL A 696 6.67 -8.71 7.13
CA VAL A 696 7.63 -7.74 7.65
C VAL A 696 9.04 -8.11 7.20
N ALA A 697 9.92 -7.11 7.06
CA ALA A 697 11.27 -7.32 6.54
C ALA A 697 12.15 -8.13 7.51
N GLY A 698 12.87 -9.09 6.99
CA GLY A 698 13.85 -9.90 7.73
C GLY A 698 15.05 -9.11 8.24
N ALA A 699 15.21 -7.85 7.84
CA ALA A 699 16.23 -6.95 8.37
C ALA A 699 16.07 -6.67 9.86
N CYS A 700 14.82 -6.69 10.39
CA CYS A 700 14.50 -6.71 11.82
C CYS A 700 13.12 -7.36 12.02
N LEU A 701 13.11 -8.64 12.37
CA LEU A 701 11.90 -9.43 12.56
C LEU A 701 12.00 -10.22 13.86
N MET A 702 11.00 -10.07 14.75
CA MET A 702 10.88 -10.90 15.96
C MET A 702 9.80 -11.96 15.78
N VAL A 703 10.05 -13.17 16.29
CA VAL A 703 9.13 -14.30 16.29
C VAL A 703 9.38 -15.16 17.53
N SER A 704 8.35 -15.85 18.05
CA SER A 704 8.57 -16.86 19.09
C SER A 704 9.37 -18.05 18.51
N THR A 705 10.28 -18.59 19.28
CA THR A 705 11.05 -19.78 18.89
C THR A 705 10.14 -20.96 18.53
N THR A 706 9.02 -21.09 19.25
CA THR A 706 8.01 -22.13 19.00
C THR A 706 7.34 -21.97 17.65
N ASP A 707 6.93 -20.76 17.28
CA ASP A 707 6.28 -20.51 15.99
C ASP A 707 7.28 -20.60 14.82
N TYR A 708 8.54 -20.15 15.03
CA TYR A 708 9.61 -20.32 14.05
C TYR A 708 9.82 -21.80 13.69
N ASP A 709 9.94 -22.64 14.71
CA ASP A 709 10.15 -24.08 14.54
C ASP A 709 8.90 -24.78 13.95
N ALA A 710 7.70 -24.34 14.37
CA ALA A 710 6.43 -24.93 13.91
C ALA A 710 6.20 -24.77 12.40
N VAL A 711 6.63 -23.64 11.81
CA VAL A 711 6.52 -23.41 10.36
C VAL A 711 7.77 -23.87 9.59
N GLY A 712 8.75 -24.49 10.26
CA GLY A 712 9.96 -25.05 9.66
C GLY A 712 11.07 -24.05 9.37
N GLY A 713 11.05 -22.86 9.99
CA GLY A 713 12.03 -21.79 9.77
C GLY A 713 11.96 -21.17 8.39
N LEU A 714 13.05 -20.53 7.96
CA LEU A 714 13.18 -19.98 6.61
C LEU A 714 13.36 -21.10 5.60
N ASP A 715 12.81 -20.94 4.39
CA ASP A 715 12.99 -21.91 3.31
C ASP A 715 14.37 -21.71 2.63
N GLU A 716 15.22 -22.71 2.72
CA GLU A 716 16.58 -22.66 2.16
C GLU A 716 16.62 -22.66 0.62
N ALA A 717 15.50 -22.93 -0.04
CA ALA A 717 15.37 -22.76 -1.48
C ALA A 717 15.19 -21.29 -1.89
N LEU A 718 14.81 -20.41 -0.95
CA LEU A 718 14.80 -18.96 -1.07
C LEU A 718 16.04 -18.41 -0.36
N SER A 719 17.14 -18.40 -1.08
CA SER A 719 18.47 -18.18 -0.49
C SER A 719 18.76 -16.72 -0.17
N VAL A 720 18.14 -15.79 -0.89
CA VAL A 720 18.41 -14.34 -0.81
C VAL A 720 17.12 -13.52 -0.73
N GLU A 721 16.17 -13.73 -1.64
CA GLU A 721 14.99 -12.93 -1.76
C GLU A 721 13.73 -13.71 -1.36
N TYR A 722 12.69 -12.99 -0.94
CA TYR A 722 11.38 -13.54 -0.56
C TYR A 722 11.37 -14.50 0.63
N ASN A 723 12.50 -14.75 1.28
CA ASN A 723 12.60 -15.71 2.39
C ASN A 723 11.83 -15.22 3.64
N ASP A 724 11.90 -13.95 3.95
CA ASP A 724 11.17 -13.29 5.04
C ASP A 724 9.68 -13.20 4.74
N ILE A 725 9.33 -12.91 3.47
CA ILE A 725 7.94 -12.85 3.04
C ILE A 725 7.31 -14.24 3.06
N ASP A 726 7.98 -15.25 2.49
CA ASP A 726 7.55 -16.65 2.56
C ASP A 726 7.33 -17.11 4.00
N PHE A 727 8.27 -16.77 4.89
CA PHE A 727 8.18 -17.08 6.30
C PHE A 727 6.95 -16.46 6.97
N CYS A 728 6.70 -15.16 6.71
CA CYS A 728 5.53 -14.47 7.22
C CYS A 728 4.23 -15.05 6.67
N LEU A 729 4.18 -15.42 5.39
CA LEU A 729 2.99 -16.05 4.79
C LEU A 729 2.74 -17.44 5.37
N LYS A 730 3.79 -18.22 5.69
CA LYS A 730 3.62 -19.50 6.42
C LYS A 730 3.03 -19.30 7.81
N LEU A 731 3.39 -18.24 8.52
CA LEU A 731 2.78 -17.89 9.80
C LEU A 731 1.29 -17.53 9.64
N LEU A 732 0.93 -16.77 8.60
CA LEU A 732 -0.47 -16.48 8.29
C LEU A 732 -1.28 -17.74 7.98
N GLU A 733 -0.73 -18.68 7.20
CA GLU A 733 -1.36 -19.99 6.95
C GLU A 733 -1.53 -20.83 8.22
N ALA A 734 -0.63 -20.68 9.18
CA ALA A 734 -0.73 -21.29 10.51
C ALA A 734 -1.76 -20.58 11.42
N GLY A 735 -2.46 -19.54 10.92
CA GLY A 735 -3.49 -18.80 11.65
C GLY A 735 -2.93 -17.74 12.59
N LYS A 736 -1.68 -17.32 12.40
CA LYS A 736 -1.05 -16.24 13.16
C LYS A 736 -1.19 -14.91 12.43
N LEU A 737 -1.00 -13.81 13.16
CA LEU A 737 -0.99 -12.44 12.64
C LEU A 737 0.44 -11.93 12.58
N ASN A 738 0.83 -11.27 11.50
CA ASN A 738 2.06 -10.50 11.45
C ASN A 738 1.74 -9.05 11.81
N VAL A 739 2.57 -8.41 12.62
CA VAL A 739 2.31 -7.08 13.19
C VAL A 739 3.43 -6.12 12.80
N PHE A 740 3.04 -4.97 12.29
CA PHE A 740 3.94 -3.84 12.06
C PHE A 740 3.82 -2.84 13.22
N LEU A 741 4.97 -2.43 13.76
CA LEU A 741 5.09 -1.45 14.85
C LEU A 741 5.66 -0.13 14.33
N PRO A 742 4.87 0.94 14.25
CA PRO A 742 5.35 2.24 13.76
C PRO A 742 6.29 2.96 14.73
N ASP A 743 6.18 2.67 16.03
CA ASP A 743 6.94 3.35 17.11
C ASP A 743 8.33 2.72 17.36
N VAL A 744 8.63 1.60 16.73
CA VAL A 744 9.96 0.97 16.78
C VAL A 744 10.71 1.31 15.51
N GLU A 745 11.82 1.99 15.64
CA GLU A 745 12.59 2.54 14.53
C GLU A 745 14.04 2.06 14.56
N LEU A 746 14.55 1.63 13.40
CA LEU A 746 15.95 1.31 13.16
C LEU A 746 16.40 1.94 11.82
N TYR A 747 17.68 2.26 11.69
CA TYR A 747 18.31 2.43 10.38
C TYR A 747 18.66 1.07 9.78
N HIS A 748 18.58 0.95 8.45
CA HIS A 748 19.09 -0.18 7.68
C HIS A 748 19.91 0.34 6.51
N TYR A 749 21.21 0.12 6.55
CA TYR A 749 22.22 0.63 5.61
C TYR A 749 22.33 -0.26 4.37
N GLU A 750 21.21 -0.65 3.78
CA GLU A 750 21.13 -1.53 2.61
C GLU A 750 22.08 -1.10 1.49
N SER A 751 22.59 -2.07 0.72
CA SER A 751 23.39 -1.91 -0.51
C SER A 751 24.91 -1.84 -0.37
N PHE A 752 25.49 -1.76 0.82
CA PHE A 752 26.97 -1.85 0.92
C PHE A 752 27.52 -3.25 0.64
N SER A 753 26.74 -4.31 0.84
CA SER A 753 27.14 -5.70 0.67
C SER A 753 26.60 -6.37 -0.61
N ARG A 754 25.62 -5.77 -1.25
CA ARG A 754 25.08 -6.24 -2.52
C ARG A 754 25.75 -5.47 -3.66
N GLY A 755 26.81 -6.04 -4.25
CA GLY A 755 27.29 -5.60 -5.57
C GLY A 755 26.17 -5.69 -6.60
N ALA A 756 26.36 -5.14 -7.81
CA ALA A 756 25.37 -5.19 -8.89
C ALA A 756 24.73 -6.59 -8.97
N LEU A 757 23.47 -6.66 -8.52
CA LEU A 757 22.73 -7.92 -8.38
C LEU A 757 22.69 -8.64 -9.73
N ASP A 758 23.09 -9.88 -9.75
CA ASP A 758 22.83 -10.78 -10.88
C ASP A 758 21.30 -11.05 -10.93
N ARG A 759 20.59 -10.20 -11.66
CA ARG A 759 19.13 -10.28 -11.83
C ARG A 759 18.64 -11.65 -12.34
N GLY A 760 19.55 -12.46 -12.91
CA GLY A 760 19.23 -13.81 -13.36
C GLY A 760 19.15 -14.84 -12.24
N ALA A 761 19.94 -14.70 -11.19
CA ALA A 761 19.95 -15.65 -10.06
C ALA A 761 18.67 -15.58 -9.23
N HIS A 762 18.08 -14.38 -9.04
CA HIS A 762 16.89 -14.15 -8.22
C HIS A 762 15.58 -14.46 -8.92
N TYR A 763 15.58 -14.55 -10.27
CA TYR A 763 14.38 -14.92 -11.02
C TYR A 763 13.83 -16.29 -10.65
N GLN A 764 14.70 -17.24 -10.29
CA GLN A 764 14.27 -18.58 -9.87
C GLN A 764 13.56 -18.54 -8.50
N GLU A 765 14.04 -17.71 -7.58
CA GLU A 765 13.42 -17.51 -6.27
C GLU A 765 12.05 -16.84 -6.41
N LEU A 766 11.94 -15.83 -7.28
CA LEU A 766 10.66 -15.21 -7.62
C LEU A 766 9.67 -16.24 -8.18
N CYS A 767 10.07 -17.04 -9.17
CA CYS A 767 9.20 -18.06 -9.74
C CYS A 767 8.76 -19.11 -8.71
N LEU A 768 9.63 -19.50 -7.80
CA LEU A 768 9.33 -20.41 -6.72
C LEU A 768 8.31 -19.80 -5.75
N PHE A 769 8.54 -18.56 -5.37
CA PHE A 769 7.65 -17.80 -4.48
C PHE A 769 6.26 -17.62 -5.11
N GLU A 770 6.16 -17.12 -6.33
CA GLU A 770 4.90 -16.93 -7.05
C GLU A 770 4.15 -18.25 -7.25
N HIS A 771 4.85 -19.32 -7.57
CA HIS A 771 4.22 -20.63 -7.70
C HIS A 771 3.63 -21.12 -6.38
N ARG A 772 4.38 -20.99 -5.28
CA ARG A 772 3.94 -21.42 -3.94
C ARG A 772 2.72 -20.63 -3.48
N TRP A 773 2.79 -19.33 -3.61
CA TRP A 773 1.79 -18.39 -3.09
C TRP A 773 0.77 -17.93 -4.12
N SER A 774 0.68 -18.62 -5.26
CA SER A 774 -0.25 -18.28 -6.35
C SER A 774 -1.70 -18.12 -5.90
N SER A 775 -2.15 -18.92 -4.95
CA SER A 775 -3.51 -18.82 -4.38
C SER A 775 -3.69 -17.57 -3.51
N PHE A 776 -2.67 -17.18 -2.75
CA PHE A 776 -2.67 -15.95 -1.95
C PHE A 776 -2.66 -14.73 -2.87
N ILE A 777 -1.71 -14.67 -3.77
CA ILE A 777 -1.55 -13.59 -4.75
C ILE A 777 -2.81 -13.42 -5.61
N GLY A 778 -3.41 -14.53 -6.04
CA GLY A 778 -4.62 -14.50 -6.87
C GLY A 778 -5.88 -14.02 -6.16
N LYS A 779 -5.93 -14.09 -4.82
CA LYS A 779 -7.00 -13.52 -4.00
C LYS A 779 -6.79 -12.05 -3.67
N GLY A 780 -5.56 -11.58 -3.74
CA GLY A 780 -5.12 -10.27 -3.26
C GLY A 780 -4.67 -10.32 -1.80
N ASP A 781 -3.89 -9.31 -1.41
CA ASP A 781 -3.42 -9.14 -0.04
C ASP A 781 -4.58 -8.73 0.87
N PRO A 782 -4.88 -9.44 1.98
CA PRO A 782 -6.02 -9.12 2.84
C PRO A 782 -5.85 -7.77 3.56
N TYR A 783 -4.64 -7.28 3.69
CA TYR A 783 -4.34 -5.99 4.33
C TYR A 783 -4.19 -4.84 3.33
N TYR A 784 -4.59 -5.08 2.07
CA TYR A 784 -4.54 -4.11 1.00
C TYR A 784 -5.77 -4.22 0.08
N ASN A 785 -6.54 -3.14 -0.05
CA ASN A 785 -7.80 -3.20 -0.78
C ASN A 785 -7.58 -3.53 -2.27
N ILE A 786 -8.38 -4.43 -2.79
CA ILE A 786 -8.28 -4.92 -4.18
C ILE A 786 -8.54 -3.82 -5.23
N ASN A 787 -9.22 -2.74 -4.86
CA ASN A 787 -9.47 -1.59 -5.72
C ASN A 787 -8.27 -0.64 -5.81
N LEU A 788 -7.29 -0.81 -4.94
CA LEU A 788 -6.03 -0.08 -4.98
C LEU A 788 -5.04 -0.88 -5.83
N GLN A 789 -4.45 -0.25 -6.86
CA GLN A 789 -3.40 -0.90 -7.66
C GLN A 789 -2.04 -0.38 -7.26
N PRO A 790 -1.19 -1.22 -6.74
CA PRO A 790 0.22 -0.95 -6.69
C PRO A 790 0.89 -1.50 -7.94
N ARG A 791 1.01 -0.74 -8.99
CA ARG A 791 1.90 -1.06 -10.11
C ARG A 791 2.97 0.00 -10.23
N LEU A 792 4.18 -0.50 -10.24
CA LEU A 792 5.40 0.25 -10.34
C LEU A 792 5.67 0.82 -11.73
N ASP A 793 4.96 0.33 -12.76
CA ASP A 793 5.24 0.62 -14.15
C ASP A 793 4.08 1.23 -14.95
N LYS A 794 2.90 1.35 -14.35
CA LYS A 794 1.74 2.02 -14.99
C LYS A 794 0.90 2.69 -13.95
N VAL A 795 0.69 3.95 -14.23
CA VAL A 795 -0.35 4.84 -13.72
C VAL A 795 -1.21 4.16 -12.67
N MET A 796 -1.05 4.56 -11.41
CA MET A 796 -1.99 4.13 -10.39
C MET A 796 -3.33 4.75 -10.69
N HIS A 797 -4.09 4.02 -11.44
CA HIS A 797 -5.50 4.23 -11.55
C HIS A 797 -6.20 3.27 -10.59
N TRP A 798 -7.24 3.77 -9.96
CA TRP A 798 -8.36 2.95 -9.64
C TRP A 798 -8.48 1.88 -10.73
N LYS A 799 -8.60 0.61 -10.39
CA LYS A 799 -8.73 -0.46 -11.38
C LYS A 799 -9.85 -0.13 -12.36
N PHE A 800 -9.49 0.29 -13.56
CA PHE A 800 -10.43 0.39 -14.67
C PHE A 800 -10.72 -0.98 -15.25
#